data_94f245e22525100138aa944e4712ae63
#
_entry.id   94f245e22525100138aa944e4712ae63
#
_cell.length_a   1.000
_cell.length_b   1.000
_cell.length_c   1.000
_cell.angle_alpha   90.00
_cell.angle_beta   90.00
_cell.angle_gamma   90.00
#
_symmetry.space_group_name_H-M   'P 1'
#
loop_
_entity.id
_entity.type
_entity.pdbx_description
1 polymer ?
#
loop_
_entity_poly.entity_id
_entity_poly.type
_entity_poly.pdbx_seq_one_letter_code
_entity_poly.pdbx_strand_id
1 'polypeptide(L)'
;MATIKDIANAAGVSVATVSHVVNNTRFVSPELRKRVEEAIANAETPPNFVVKKKMQEKERSKKQILMEKQKAIAADAGPEFYLYLTSSPFAHFDSSVEQKLRRLAGEQGCELVRVSLESEGMLELLNCSLINSSKMKGILVTASVAIEKLSEMLNSVSVPVVIIGNSIPGVVCDRVSTANEEGAYKATMHLIRSGHENIAILCGSEDREFNHERIEGYKRALRDNQIPIQEQYIVNNLKGKISVKIALDKLLNDVHQPSAIFVANLDTIYHVYNYISEHEIDCPKDLSVVCFNDFSWATLINPPTTTVKQDVDQICKEAFWCIQDRIKEIQTQSEKSEPKTILLPTQLCVRHSTSGIGRGPFGERAGDISDLVLTEEEQEECQRHTFTAAMSFHYSGKSHSLLLEEGIRNIFDKFNIQIIAVVDAHFDPELQSKQLRSLKILEPDILISIPTDTKITSQAYHEIASGKTKMIFMSNIPNGFKANDYVSCISVNERSHGRNIGRGLGENLRKMRLTNVGMMKHKSEDFYATRQRDSAAEQIIVEEFPELKICDTKTFVKAEETYELTKQMLDEHPQIEGIYVSWDAPAKYVLNALTDMGREDVIVSTGDLEYNIALNLAKGGMVKAISAQMPYEQGEAVATVAVKALLDEVVPSYIGVEPVYVDRYNLQKVWQKSYKEPLPEEIKQALNWTCLNEI
;
A
#
# COMPACT_ATOMS: atom_id res chain seq x y z
N MET A 1 -32.12 -4.19 -18.72
CA MET A 1 -32.94 -3.34 -17.84
C MET A 1 -34.37 -3.77 -17.89
N ALA A 2 -34.99 -4.03 -16.75
CA ALA A 2 -36.38 -4.46 -16.72
C ALA A 2 -37.31 -3.35 -17.22
N THR A 3 -38.19 -3.68 -18.14
CA THR A 3 -39.20 -2.75 -18.67
C THR A 3 -40.47 -2.79 -17.80
N ILE A 4 -41.35 -1.81 -17.97
CA ILE A 4 -42.65 -1.78 -17.27
C ILE A 4 -43.50 -3.04 -17.60
N LYS A 5 -43.31 -3.63 -18.80
CA LYS A 5 -43.95 -4.88 -19.18
C LYS A 5 -43.39 -6.08 -18.43
N ASP A 6 -42.09 -6.11 -18.21
CA ASP A 6 -41.44 -7.20 -17.47
C ASP A 6 -41.90 -7.21 -15.99
N ILE A 7 -42.00 -6.03 -15.38
CA ILE A 7 -42.56 -5.89 -14.02
C ILE A 7 -44.03 -6.27 -13.97
N ALA A 8 -44.82 -5.90 -14.96
CA ALA A 8 -46.22 -6.28 -15.03
C ALA A 8 -46.42 -7.79 -15.14
N ASN A 9 -45.60 -8.47 -15.95
CA ASN A 9 -45.59 -9.91 -16.10
C ASN A 9 -45.14 -10.60 -14.80
N ALA A 10 -44.07 -10.13 -14.16
CA ALA A 10 -43.55 -10.68 -12.91
C ALA A 10 -44.52 -10.50 -11.72
N ALA A 11 -45.23 -9.38 -11.68
CA ALA A 11 -46.25 -9.09 -10.65
C ALA A 11 -47.62 -9.75 -10.96
N GLY A 12 -47.82 -10.29 -12.19
CA GLY A 12 -49.10 -10.83 -12.64
C GLY A 12 -50.23 -9.79 -12.68
N VAL A 13 -49.91 -8.58 -13.15
CA VAL A 13 -50.87 -7.44 -13.25
C VAL A 13 -50.75 -6.75 -14.62
N SER A 14 -51.68 -5.85 -14.90
CA SER A 14 -51.63 -5.06 -16.12
C SER A 14 -50.51 -4.00 -16.10
N VAL A 15 -49.96 -3.62 -17.23
CA VAL A 15 -49.02 -2.50 -17.37
C VAL A 15 -49.61 -1.20 -16.80
N ALA A 16 -50.90 -0.99 -16.93
CA ALA A 16 -51.63 0.15 -16.35
C ALA A 16 -51.60 0.11 -14.82
N THR A 17 -51.73 -1.08 -14.19
CA THR A 17 -51.65 -1.27 -12.73
C THR A 17 -50.25 -0.91 -12.24
N VAL A 18 -49.20 -1.37 -12.91
CA VAL A 18 -47.82 -1.00 -12.54
C VAL A 18 -47.63 0.50 -12.66
N SER A 19 -48.13 1.12 -13.76
CA SER A 19 -48.07 2.58 -13.93
C SER A 19 -48.83 3.34 -12.83
N HIS A 20 -49.98 2.86 -12.42
CA HIS A 20 -50.78 3.48 -11.32
C HIS A 20 -50.06 3.34 -9.95
N VAL A 21 -49.45 2.21 -9.63
CA VAL A 21 -48.66 2.01 -8.41
C VAL A 21 -47.42 2.93 -8.40
N VAL A 22 -46.65 2.93 -9.49
CA VAL A 22 -45.42 3.73 -9.59
C VAL A 22 -45.73 5.23 -9.56
N ASN A 23 -46.80 5.69 -10.22
CA ASN A 23 -47.14 7.11 -10.32
C ASN A 23 -48.13 7.57 -9.26
N ASN A 24 -48.68 6.66 -8.46
CA ASN A 24 -49.71 6.93 -7.43
C ASN A 24 -50.91 7.72 -7.98
N THR A 25 -51.35 7.37 -9.21
CA THR A 25 -52.34 8.15 -9.94
C THR A 25 -53.78 7.67 -9.73
N ARG A 26 -53.98 6.43 -9.29
CA ARG A 26 -55.27 5.86 -8.90
C ARG A 26 -55.14 4.92 -7.73
N PHE A 27 -56.22 4.67 -7.01
CA PHE A 27 -56.28 3.68 -5.98
C PHE A 27 -56.01 2.28 -6.56
N VAL A 28 -55.02 1.57 -5.96
CA VAL A 28 -54.71 0.18 -6.24
C VAL A 28 -54.78 -0.55 -4.91
N SER A 29 -55.42 -1.72 -4.86
CA SER A 29 -55.57 -2.49 -3.62
C SER A 29 -54.20 -2.78 -2.97
N PRO A 30 -54.12 -2.85 -1.63
CA PRO A 30 -52.86 -3.10 -0.92
C PRO A 30 -52.17 -4.37 -1.38
N GLU A 31 -52.90 -5.42 -1.72
CA GLU A 31 -52.35 -6.70 -2.23
C GLU A 31 -51.69 -6.56 -3.60
N LEU A 32 -52.35 -5.88 -4.55
CA LEU A 32 -51.79 -5.63 -5.86
C LEU A 32 -50.63 -4.65 -5.80
N ARG A 33 -50.67 -3.67 -4.91
CA ARG A 33 -49.55 -2.74 -4.68
C ARG A 33 -48.35 -3.50 -4.15
N LYS A 34 -48.51 -4.36 -3.14
CA LYS A 34 -47.42 -5.17 -2.59
C LYS A 34 -46.77 -6.07 -3.63
N ARG A 35 -47.56 -6.76 -4.45
CA ARG A 35 -47.02 -7.61 -5.54
C ARG A 35 -46.19 -6.83 -6.59
N VAL A 36 -46.60 -5.61 -6.93
CA VAL A 36 -45.84 -4.74 -7.82
C VAL A 36 -44.56 -4.25 -7.17
N GLU A 37 -44.62 -3.86 -5.89
CA GLU A 37 -43.44 -3.41 -5.13
C GLU A 37 -42.41 -4.54 -4.94
N GLU A 38 -42.86 -5.77 -4.66
CA GLU A 38 -42.01 -6.98 -4.60
C GLU A 38 -41.37 -7.30 -5.96
N ALA A 39 -42.14 -7.20 -7.06
CA ALA A 39 -41.62 -7.44 -8.40
C ALA A 39 -40.55 -6.38 -8.80
N ILE A 40 -40.72 -5.13 -8.36
CA ILE A 40 -39.73 -4.07 -8.57
C ILE A 40 -38.47 -4.31 -7.71
N ALA A 41 -38.63 -4.77 -6.48
CA ALA A 41 -37.52 -5.04 -5.55
C ALA A 41 -36.68 -6.25 -5.98
N ASN A 42 -37.34 -7.27 -6.57
CA ASN A 42 -36.67 -8.51 -7.04
C ASN A 42 -36.11 -8.40 -8.47
N ALA A 43 -36.26 -7.27 -9.15
CA ALA A 43 -35.65 -7.07 -10.45
C ALA A 43 -34.14 -6.91 -10.34
N GLU A 44 -33.36 -7.74 -11.03
CA GLU A 44 -31.88 -7.75 -11.02
C GLU A 44 -31.26 -6.36 -11.31
N THR A 45 -31.98 -5.50 -12.00
CA THR A 45 -31.61 -4.09 -12.22
C THR A 45 -32.80 -3.18 -11.98
N PRO A 46 -32.62 -2.02 -11.31
CA PRO A 46 -33.73 -1.09 -11.09
C PRO A 46 -34.40 -0.67 -12.40
N PRO A 47 -35.74 -0.74 -12.53
CA PRO A 47 -36.41 -0.35 -13.74
C PRO A 47 -36.17 1.12 -14.09
N ASN A 48 -35.90 1.43 -15.34
CA ASN A 48 -35.58 2.78 -15.85
C ASN A 48 -36.58 3.86 -15.43
N PHE A 49 -37.86 3.50 -15.35
CA PHE A 49 -38.94 4.42 -14.94
C PHE A 49 -38.90 4.75 -13.42
N VAL A 50 -38.42 3.83 -12.56
CA VAL A 50 -38.26 4.08 -11.10
C VAL A 50 -37.06 5.01 -10.87
N VAL A 51 -35.97 4.80 -11.60
CA VAL A 51 -34.77 5.66 -11.54
C VAL A 51 -35.11 7.07 -12.05
N LYS A 52 -35.79 7.20 -13.20
CA LYS A 52 -36.21 8.49 -13.75
C LYS A 52 -37.15 9.23 -12.81
N LYS A 53 -38.10 8.54 -12.15
CA LYS A 53 -39.01 9.19 -11.21
C LYS A 53 -38.31 9.69 -9.95
N LYS A 54 -37.44 8.86 -9.34
CA LYS A 54 -36.63 9.29 -8.17
C LYS A 54 -35.72 10.47 -8.53
N MET A 55 -35.15 10.51 -9.75
CA MET A 55 -34.38 11.66 -10.23
C MET A 55 -35.27 12.90 -10.40
N GLN A 56 -36.43 12.79 -11.03
CA GLN A 56 -37.34 13.92 -11.23
C GLN A 56 -37.91 14.46 -9.91
N GLU A 57 -38.24 13.60 -8.93
CA GLU A 57 -38.71 14.05 -7.59
C GLU A 57 -37.59 14.75 -6.83
N LYS A 58 -36.33 14.23 -6.92
CA LYS A 58 -35.15 14.84 -6.34
C LYS A 58 -34.81 16.19 -6.98
N GLU A 59 -34.96 16.30 -8.31
CA GLU A 59 -34.80 17.57 -9.05
C GLU A 59 -35.88 18.59 -8.70
N ARG A 60 -37.16 18.16 -8.58
CA ARG A 60 -38.27 19.05 -8.18
C ARG A 60 -38.07 19.57 -6.74
N SER A 61 -37.69 18.71 -5.80
CA SER A 61 -37.38 19.12 -4.43
C SER A 61 -36.17 20.08 -4.36
N LYS A 62 -35.14 19.80 -5.14
CA LYS A 62 -33.98 20.71 -5.23
C LYS A 62 -34.34 22.07 -5.85
N LYS A 63 -35.14 22.09 -6.93
CA LYS A 63 -35.60 23.31 -7.56
C LYS A 63 -36.48 24.14 -6.58
N GLN A 64 -37.32 23.48 -5.79
CA GLN A 64 -38.19 24.16 -4.84
C GLN A 64 -37.39 24.77 -3.65
N ILE A 65 -36.43 24.04 -3.10
CA ILE A 65 -35.50 24.54 -2.08
C ILE A 65 -34.63 25.69 -2.64
N LEU A 66 -34.18 25.58 -3.89
CA LEU A 66 -33.40 26.64 -4.53
C LEU A 66 -34.26 27.89 -4.75
N MET A 67 -35.51 27.74 -5.23
CA MET A 67 -36.45 28.86 -5.40
C MET A 67 -36.83 29.54 -4.07
N GLU A 68 -37.01 28.79 -2.99
CA GLU A 68 -37.31 29.34 -1.69
C GLU A 68 -36.09 30.11 -1.11
N LYS A 69 -34.87 29.55 -1.25
CA LYS A 69 -33.64 30.27 -0.90
C LYS A 69 -33.41 31.48 -1.80
N GLN A 70 -33.70 31.40 -3.10
CA GLN A 70 -33.63 32.55 -4.02
C GLN A 70 -34.59 33.66 -3.65
N LYS A 71 -35.82 33.35 -3.25
CA LYS A 71 -36.83 34.33 -2.77
C LYS A 71 -36.38 35.00 -1.45
N ALA A 72 -35.72 34.25 -0.58
CA ALA A 72 -35.20 34.81 0.69
C ALA A 72 -33.98 35.73 0.45
N ILE A 73 -33.15 35.43 -0.57
CA ILE A 73 -31.98 36.23 -0.92
C ILE A 73 -32.34 37.49 -1.74
N ALA A 74 -33.40 37.40 -2.55
CA ALA A 74 -33.89 38.53 -3.37
C ALA A 74 -34.63 39.62 -2.54
N ALA A 75 -35.08 39.29 -1.32
CA ALA A 75 -35.50 40.30 -0.36
C ALA A 75 -34.25 40.83 0.34
N ASP A 76 -33.93 42.10 0.25
CA ASP A 76 -32.71 42.80 0.74
C ASP A 76 -32.41 42.64 2.25
N ALA A 77 -33.05 41.66 2.91
CA ALA A 77 -32.98 41.29 4.32
C ALA A 77 -32.17 40.00 4.62
N GLY A 78 -31.64 39.29 3.61
CA GLY A 78 -30.88 38.01 3.81
C GLY A 78 -29.42 38.23 4.25
N PRO A 79 -28.73 37.18 4.78
CA PRO A 79 -27.31 37.26 5.12
C PRO A 79 -26.41 37.38 3.86
N GLU A 80 -25.22 37.89 4.05
CA GLU A 80 -24.16 37.84 3.03
C GLU A 80 -23.76 36.38 2.75
N PHE A 81 -23.35 36.07 1.51
CA PHE A 81 -23.08 34.71 1.15
C PHE A 81 -21.94 34.55 0.14
N TYR A 82 -21.32 33.35 0.16
CA TYR A 82 -20.43 32.85 -0.88
C TYR A 82 -21.19 31.85 -1.75
N LEU A 83 -20.95 31.90 -3.05
CA LEU A 83 -21.50 30.95 -4.01
C LEU A 83 -20.49 29.82 -4.24
N TYR A 84 -20.90 28.58 -4.03
CA TYR A 84 -20.08 27.39 -4.33
C TYR A 84 -20.67 26.64 -5.53
N LEU A 85 -19.91 26.63 -6.62
CA LEU A 85 -20.27 25.95 -7.86
C LEU A 85 -19.57 24.60 -7.98
N THR A 86 -20.32 23.53 -8.19
CA THR A 86 -19.80 22.16 -8.33
C THR A 86 -20.46 21.45 -9.50
N SER A 87 -19.71 20.54 -10.16
CA SER A 87 -20.24 19.78 -11.32
C SER A 87 -20.97 18.50 -10.90
N SER A 88 -20.79 17.98 -9.69
CA SER A 88 -21.41 16.73 -9.22
C SER A 88 -21.86 16.82 -7.77
N PRO A 89 -23.15 16.46 -7.50
CA PRO A 89 -23.65 16.44 -6.12
C PRO A 89 -23.14 15.26 -5.30
N PHE A 90 -22.49 14.28 -5.90
CA PHE A 90 -22.14 12.99 -5.30
C PHE A 90 -20.63 12.71 -5.23
N ALA A 91 -19.77 13.58 -5.76
CA ALA A 91 -18.34 13.41 -5.62
C ALA A 91 -17.93 13.56 -4.15
N HIS A 92 -17.24 12.56 -3.60
CA HIS A 92 -16.75 12.59 -2.20
C HIS A 92 -15.88 13.82 -1.92
N PHE A 93 -15.06 14.21 -2.88
CA PHE A 93 -14.24 15.41 -2.78
C PHE A 93 -15.11 16.67 -2.61
N ASP A 94 -16.09 16.88 -3.50
CA ASP A 94 -16.96 18.05 -3.48
C ASP A 94 -17.78 18.14 -2.18
N SER A 95 -18.23 17.01 -1.64
CA SER A 95 -18.95 16.97 -0.37
C SER A 95 -18.06 17.36 0.83
N SER A 96 -16.81 16.90 0.82
CA SER A 96 -15.82 17.27 1.84
C SER A 96 -15.44 18.74 1.75
N VAL A 97 -15.24 19.26 0.54
CA VAL A 97 -14.98 20.69 0.27
C VAL A 97 -16.17 21.54 0.75
N GLU A 98 -17.40 21.18 0.38
CA GLU A 98 -18.61 21.91 0.82
C GLU A 98 -18.67 22.04 2.34
N GLN A 99 -18.47 20.95 3.06
CA GLN A 99 -18.55 20.94 4.52
C GLN A 99 -17.53 21.90 5.15
N LYS A 100 -16.31 21.92 4.62
CA LYS A 100 -15.24 22.79 5.12
C LYS A 100 -15.50 24.24 4.77
N LEU A 101 -15.86 24.55 3.51
CA LEU A 101 -16.17 25.90 3.07
C LEU A 101 -17.38 26.47 3.82
N ARG A 102 -18.40 25.67 4.11
CA ARG A 102 -19.57 26.09 4.90
C ARG A 102 -19.16 26.51 6.32
N ARG A 103 -18.23 25.78 6.95
CA ARG A 103 -17.67 26.17 8.26
C ARG A 103 -16.93 27.49 8.17
N LEU A 104 -16.01 27.65 7.18
CA LEU A 104 -15.23 28.86 7.01
C LEU A 104 -16.10 30.09 6.70
N ALA A 105 -17.15 29.94 5.89
CA ALA A 105 -18.12 31.01 5.63
C ALA A 105 -18.86 31.40 6.90
N GLY A 106 -19.32 30.41 7.70
CA GLY A 106 -20.00 30.65 8.98
C GLY A 106 -19.12 31.38 10.00
N GLU A 107 -17.83 31.09 10.07
CA GLU A 107 -16.86 31.82 10.90
C GLU A 107 -16.76 33.32 10.54
N GLN A 108 -17.12 33.69 9.30
CA GLN A 108 -17.21 35.08 8.83
C GLN A 108 -18.63 35.67 8.90
N GLY A 109 -19.58 34.96 9.51
CA GLY A 109 -20.97 35.41 9.56
C GLY A 109 -21.72 35.33 8.22
N CYS A 110 -21.18 34.61 7.23
CA CYS A 110 -21.74 34.46 5.90
C CYS A 110 -22.32 33.03 5.69
N GLU A 111 -23.27 32.91 4.76
CA GLU A 111 -23.75 31.62 4.32
C GLU A 111 -22.96 31.10 3.11
N LEU A 112 -22.94 29.75 2.93
CA LEU A 112 -22.47 29.11 1.71
C LEU A 112 -23.67 28.60 0.90
N VAL A 113 -23.89 29.13 -0.29
CA VAL A 113 -24.92 28.67 -1.21
C VAL A 113 -24.30 27.76 -2.25
N ARG A 114 -24.65 26.46 -2.18
CA ARG A 114 -24.18 25.48 -3.15
C ARG A 114 -25.10 25.41 -4.36
N VAL A 115 -24.51 25.42 -5.56
CA VAL A 115 -25.19 25.14 -6.82
C VAL A 115 -24.46 24.06 -7.60
N SER A 116 -25.18 23.02 -8.00
CA SER A 116 -24.65 21.93 -8.83
C SER A 116 -24.95 22.23 -10.30
N LEU A 117 -23.91 22.29 -11.11
CA LEU A 117 -24.00 22.59 -12.54
C LEU A 117 -24.23 21.31 -13.35
N GLU A 118 -25.39 20.68 -13.20
CA GLU A 118 -25.74 19.43 -13.89
C GLU A 118 -26.30 19.64 -15.31
N SER A 119 -26.70 20.87 -15.64
CA SER A 119 -27.27 21.23 -16.95
C SER A 119 -27.11 22.72 -17.27
N GLU A 120 -27.12 23.04 -18.58
CA GLU A 120 -27.06 24.46 -19.05
C GLU A 120 -28.20 25.32 -18.50
N GLY A 121 -29.40 24.76 -18.33
CA GLY A 121 -30.55 25.48 -17.75
C GLY A 121 -30.34 25.92 -16.29
N MET A 122 -29.36 25.33 -15.59
CA MET A 122 -28.99 25.75 -14.23
C MET A 122 -28.13 27.02 -14.26
N LEU A 123 -27.30 27.20 -15.29
CA LEU A 123 -26.53 28.44 -15.52
C LEU A 123 -27.44 29.63 -15.84
N GLU A 124 -28.52 29.41 -16.61
CA GLU A 124 -29.49 30.46 -16.92
C GLU A 124 -30.24 30.92 -15.67
N LEU A 125 -30.59 30.00 -14.78
CA LEU A 125 -31.20 30.33 -13.48
C LEU A 125 -30.25 31.10 -12.55
N LEU A 126 -28.96 30.80 -12.57
CA LEU A 126 -27.91 31.52 -11.81
C LEU A 126 -27.76 32.97 -12.31
N ASN A 127 -27.73 33.16 -13.62
CA ASN A 127 -27.59 34.48 -14.24
C ASN A 127 -28.77 35.43 -13.91
N CYS A 128 -29.97 34.87 -13.70
CA CYS A 128 -31.17 35.71 -13.47
C CYS A 128 -31.34 36.20 -12.03
N SER A 129 -30.73 35.60 -11.00
CA SER A 129 -31.11 35.90 -9.62
C SER A 129 -29.99 35.94 -8.58
N LEU A 130 -28.94 35.12 -8.67
CA LEU A 130 -27.92 35.05 -7.63
C LEU A 130 -26.67 35.87 -7.94
N ILE A 131 -26.25 35.89 -9.22
CA ILE A 131 -25.00 36.53 -9.66
C ILE A 131 -25.01 38.05 -9.52
N ASN A 132 -26.20 38.68 -9.62
CA ASN A 132 -26.35 40.10 -9.48
C ASN A 132 -26.72 40.55 -8.08
N SER A 133 -26.66 39.67 -7.08
CA SER A 133 -26.97 40.04 -5.69
C SER A 133 -25.86 40.86 -5.07
N SER A 134 -26.20 42.03 -4.49
CA SER A 134 -25.27 42.89 -3.75
C SER A 134 -24.69 42.21 -2.48
N LYS A 135 -25.23 41.09 -2.08
CA LYS A 135 -24.83 40.33 -0.89
C LYS A 135 -23.88 39.18 -1.19
N MET A 136 -23.64 38.89 -2.47
CA MET A 136 -22.67 37.89 -2.85
C MET A 136 -21.24 38.43 -2.65
N LYS A 137 -20.44 37.75 -1.81
CA LYS A 137 -19.07 38.16 -1.49
C LYS A 137 -18.04 37.59 -2.46
N GLY A 138 -18.31 36.42 -3.04
CA GLY A 138 -17.40 35.76 -3.96
C GLY A 138 -17.89 34.39 -4.40
N ILE A 139 -17.18 33.81 -5.36
CA ILE A 139 -17.51 32.53 -5.98
C ILE A 139 -16.34 31.55 -5.81
N LEU A 140 -16.63 30.36 -5.29
CA LEU A 140 -15.72 29.21 -5.19
C LEU A 140 -16.19 28.14 -6.17
N VAL A 141 -15.31 27.58 -6.97
CA VAL A 141 -15.68 26.68 -8.08
C VAL A 141 -14.85 25.40 -8.03
N THR A 142 -15.53 24.24 -7.96
CA THR A 142 -14.89 22.91 -8.19
C THR A 142 -15.39 22.27 -9.49
N ALA A 143 -16.09 23.00 -10.33
CA ALA A 143 -16.67 22.49 -11.56
C ALA A 143 -15.57 22.03 -12.53
N SER A 144 -15.66 20.77 -12.96
CA SER A 144 -14.71 20.13 -13.89
C SER A 144 -15.32 19.91 -15.29
N VAL A 145 -16.43 20.55 -15.59
CA VAL A 145 -17.12 20.40 -16.86
C VAL A 145 -16.83 21.60 -17.74
N ALA A 146 -16.41 21.33 -18.98
CA ALA A 146 -16.30 22.36 -20.03
C ALA A 146 -17.71 22.81 -20.46
N ILE A 147 -18.29 23.73 -19.67
CA ILE A 147 -19.51 24.43 -20.05
C ILE A 147 -19.06 25.76 -20.62
N GLU A 148 -19.16 25.95 -21.96
CA GLU A 148 -18.71 27.18 -22.63
C GLU A 148 -19.26 28.45 -21.97
N LYS A 149 -20.51 28.46 -21.58
CA LYS A 149 -21.16 29.59 -20.89
C LYS A 149 -20.64 29.83 -19.46
N LEU A 150 -19.97 28.86 -18.80
CA LEU A 150 -19.44 29.05 -17.45
C LEU A 150 -18.28 30.02 -17.43
N SER A 151 -17.38 29.96 -18.40
CA SER A 151 -16.25 30.88 -18.50
C SER A 151 -16.70 32.32 -18.77
N GLU A 152 -17.68 32.51 -19.66
CA GLU A 152 -18.28 33.81 -19.94
C GLU A 152 -18.91 34.41 -18.66
N MET A 153 -19.68 33.60 -17.93
CA MET A 153 -20.30 33.99 -16.68
C MET A 153 -19.27 34.38 -15.62
N LEU A 154 -18.28 33.52 -15.36
CA LEU A 154 -17.25 33.78 -14.35
C LEU A 154 -16.40 35.00 -14.65
N ASN A 155 -16.16 35.28 -15.94
CA ASN A 155 -15.43 36.49 -16.36
C ASN A 155 -16.32 37.76 -16.30
N SER A 156 -17.64 37.67 -16.28
CA SER A 156 -18.57 38.80 -16.24
C SER A 156 -18.89 39.30 -14.83
N VAL A 157 -18.61 38.49 -13.79
CA VAL A 157 -18.94 38.86 -12.41
C VAL A 157 -18.00 39.91 -11.83
N SER A 158 -18.53 40.76 -10.94
CA SER A 158 -17.79 41.80 -10.25
C SER A 158 -17.13 41.34 -8.94
N VAL A 159 -17.49 40.17 -8.46
CA VAL A 159 -16.96 39.56 -7.20
C VAL A 159 -15.77 38.65 -7.48
N PRO A 160 -14.89 38.41 -6.50
CA PRO A 160 -13.76 37.52 -6.64
C PRO A 160 -14.22 36.06 -6.95
N VAL A 161 -13.47 35.42 -7.83
CA VAL A 161 -13.62 34.00 -8.19
C VAL A 161 -12.35 33.25 -7.81
N VAL A 162 -12.49 32.09 -7.16
CA VAL A 162 -11.38 31.18 -6.85
C VAL A 162 -11.74 29.78 -7.34
N ILE A 163 -10.87 29.17 -8.12
CA ILE A 163 -11.02 27.79 -8.60
C ILE A 163 -10.34 26.84 -7.65
N ILE A 164 -11.03 25.76 -7.27
CA ILE A 164 -10.50 24.65 -6.48
C ILE A 164 -10.38 23.41 -7.39
N GLY A 165 -9.15 22.95 -7.62
CA GLY A 165 -8.86 21.81 -8.46
C GLY A 165 -8.50 22.18 -9.90
N ASN A 166 -9.22 21.62 -10.89
CA ASN A 166 -8.93 21.82 -12.31
C ASN A 166 -9.08 23.26 -12.77
N SER A 167 -8.24 23.70 -13.71
CA SER A 167 -8.43 24.94 -14.43
C SER A 167 -9.74 24.92 -15.26
N ILE A 168 -10.30 26.08 -15.47
CA ILE A 168 -11.43 26.28 -16.39
C ILE A 168 -10.91 27.09 -17.58
N PRO A 169 -10.94 26.52 -18.80
CA PRO A 169 -10.44 27.22 -19.98
C PRO A 169 -11.07 28.60 -20.15
N GLY A 170 -10.24 29.61 -20.38
CA GLY A 170 -10.68 30.98 -20.58
C GLY A 170 -11.01 31.77 -19.31
N VAL A 171 -10.87 31.21 -18.12
CA VAL A 171 -11.03 31.89 -16.81
C VAL A 171 -9.68 32.17 -16.20
N VAL A 172 -9.41 33.45 -15.88
CA VAL A 172 -8.18 33.92 -15.25
C VAL A 172 -8.50 34.42 -13.85
N CYS A 173 -8.21 33.58 -12.85
CA CYS A 173 -8.46 33.85 -11.43
C CYS A 173 -7.50 33.04 -10.55
N ASP A 174 -7.54 33.29 -9.24
CA ASP A 174 -6.78 32.47 -8.29
C ASP A 174 -7.24 31.02 -8.33
N ARG A 175 -6.28 30.11 -8.26
CA ARG A 175 -6.51 28.67 -8.27
C ARG A 175 -5.77 28.00 -7.12
N VAL A 176 -6.47 27.13 -6.41
CA VAL A 176 -5.89 26.25 -5.39
C VAL A 176 -6.11 24.82 -5.82
N SER A 177 -5.05 24.07 -6.00
CA SER A 177 -5.09 22.69 -6.46
C SER A 177 -4.14 21.80 -5.67
N THR A 178 -4.25 20.51 -5.88
CA THR A 178 -3.32 19.51 -5.37
C THR A 178 -2.15 19.34 -6.34
N ALA A 179 -0.96 19.10 -5.82
CA ALA A 179 0.20 18.68 -6.61
C ALA A 179 -0.01 17.21 -7.10
N ASN A 180 -0.87 17.05 -8.12
CA ASN A 180 -1.32 15.73 -8.62
C ASN A 180 -0.16 14.94 -9.23
N GLU A 181 0.72 15.58 -10.01
CA GLU A 181 1.89 14.95 -10.60
C GLU A 181 2.81 14.39 -9.52
N GLU A 182 3.11 15.18 -8.49
CA GLU A 182 3.97 14.78 -7.37
C GLU A 182 3.32 13.64 -6.55
N GLY A 183 2.00 13.70 -6.34
CA GLY A 183 1.25 12.65 -5.65
C GLY A 183 1.28 11.31 -6.41
N ALA A 184 1.09 11.35 -7.72
CA ALA A 184 1.17 10.18 -8.59
C ALA A 184 2.60 9.64 -8.69
N TYR A 185 3.58 10.53 -8.73
CA TYR A 185 5.00 10.16 -8.64
C TYR A 185 5.29 9.38 -7.36
N LYS A 186 4.86 9.89 -6.19
CA LYS A 186 5.04 9.20 -4.89
C LYS A 186 4.35 7.83 -4.87
N ALA A 187 3.13 7.73 -5.38
CA ALA A 187 2.40 6.46 -5.46
C ALA A 187 3.14 5.42 -6.31
N THR A 188 3.59 5.83 -7.49
CA THR A 188 4.31 4.95 -8.42
C THR A 188 5.69 4.59 -7.88
N MET A 189 6.42 5.54 -7.30
CA MET A 189 7.71 5.30 -6.63
C MET A 189 7.58 4.29 -5.48
N HIS A 190 6.49 4.36 -4.71
CA HIS A 190 6.21 3.38 -3.65
C HIS A 190 6.09 1.96 -4.23
N LEU A 191 5.37 1.79 -5.33
CA LEU A 191 5.25 0.50 -6.01
C LEU A 191 6.59 0.03 -6.59
N ILE A 192 7.33 0.90 -7.28
CA ILE A 192 8.67 0.58 -7.84
C ILE A 192 9.63 0.15 -6.72
N ARG A 193 9.68 0.90 -5.63
CA ARG A 193 10.51 0.58 -4.46
C ARG A 193 10.06 -0.69 -3.75
N SER A 194 8.78 -1.05 -3.87
CA SER A 194 8.25 -2.36 -3.43
C SER A 194 8.61 -3.49 -4.39
N GLY A 195 9.35 -3.23 -5.47
CA GLY A 195 9.86 -4.23 -6.42
C GLY A 195 8.97 -4.47 -7.63
N HIS A 196 7.88 -3.70 -7.81
CA HIS A 196 7.04 -3.81 -9.00
C HIS A 196 7.69 -3.11 -10.20
N GLU A 197 7.70 -3.79 -11.35
CA GLU A 197 8.14 -3.24 -12.64
C GLU A 197 6.97 -3.12 -13.61
N ASN A 198 6.07 -4.11 -13.62
CA ASN A 198 4.84 -4.08 -14.38
C ASN A 198 3.74 -3.43 -13.53
N ILE A 199 3.55 -2.14 -13.71
CA ILE A 199 2.60 -1.33 -12.96
C ILE A 199 1.60 -0.74 -13.95
N ALA A 200 0.30 -0.98 -13.76
CA ALA A 200 -0.72 -0.33 -14.57
C ALA A 200 -1.29 0.91 -13.86
N ILE A 201 -1.66 1.93 -14.62
CA ILE A 201 -2.41 3.08 -14.14
C ILE A 201 -3.82 3.06 -14.73
N LEU A 202 -4.84 3.18 -13.87
CA LEU A 202 -6.25 3.21 -14.25
C LEU A 202 -6.81 4.61 -14.01
N CYS A 203 -7.19 5.29 -15.09
CA CYS A 203 -7.71 6.65 -15.07
C CYS A 203 -9.17 6.72 -15.53
N GLY A 204 -9.92 7.65 -14.97
CA GLY A 204 -11.26 7.99 -15.41
C GLY A 204 -11.26 8.77 -16.73
N SER A 205 -12.18 9.74 -16.90
CA SER A 205 -12.30 10.54 -18.12
C SER A 205 -11.01 11.31 -18.45
N GLU A 206 -10.58 11.27 -19.70
CA GLU A 206 -9.41 12.01 -20.22
C GLU A 206 -9.57 13.53 -20.15
N ASP A 207 -10.79 14.04 -20.20
CA ASP A 207 -11.07 15.49 -20.25
C ASP A 207 -10.69 16.24 -18.94
N ARG A 208 -10.12 15.55 -17.96
CA ARG A 208 -9.75 16.13 -16.66
C ARG A 208 -8.25 16.36 -16.56
N GLU A 209 -7.84 17.59 -16.40
CA GLU A 209 -6.43 18.03 -16.25
C GLU A 209 -5.66 17.19 -15.21
N PHE A 210 -6.25 16.92 -14.04
CA PHE A 210 -5.59 16.15 -13.00
C PHE A 210 -5.27 14.70 -13.41
N ASN A 211 -6.00 14.12 -14.37
CA ASN A 211 -5.66 12.79 -14.88
C ASN A 211 -4.38 12.83 -15.72
N HIS A 212 -4.20 13.87 -16.54
CA HIS A 212 -2.95 14.08 -17.27
C HIS A 212 -1.77 14.29 -16.32
N GLU A 213 -1.94 15.13 -15.29
CA GLU A 213 -0.92 15.37 -14.27
C GLU A 213 -0.52 14.06 -13.56
N ARG A 214 -1.50 13.21 -13.21
CA ARG A 214 -1.26 11.91 -12.56
C ARG A 214 -0.55 10.93 -13.48
N ILE A 215 -0.93 10.88 -14.76
CA ILE A 215 -0.25 10.04 -15.76
C ILE A 215 1.20 10.52 -15.95
N GLU A 216 1.45 11.82 -15.99
CA GLU A 216 2.82 12.32 -16.12
C GLU A 216 3.67 12.03 -14.87
N GLY A 217 3.10 12.13 -13.66
CA GLY A 217 3.77 11.70 -12.43
C GLY A 217 4.13 10.21 -12.44
N TYR A 218 3.20 9.35 -12.90
CA TYR A 218 3.45 7.93 -13.11
C TYR A 218 4.57 7.69 -14.14
N LYS A 219 4.51 8.32 -15.31
CA LYS A 219 5.53 8.19 -16.35
C LYS A 219 6.90 8.69 -15.90
N ARG A 220 6.93 9.80 -15.15
CA ARG A 220 8.18 10.34 -14.57
C ARG A 220 8.83 9.35 -13.62
N ALA A 221 8.05 8.72 -12.72
CA ALA A 221 8.57 7.73 -11.79
C ALA A 221 9.19 6.51 -12.52
N LEU A 222 8.55 6.03 -13.58
CA LEU A 222 9.11 4.94 -14.40
C LEU A 222 10.41 5.35 -15.10
N ARG A 223 10.45 6.55 -15.73
CA ARG A 223 11.64 7.06 -16.41
C ARG A 223 12.84 7.22 -15.45
N ASP A 224 12.61 7.79 -14.28
CA ASP A 224 13.64 8.01 -13.27
C ASP A 224 14.26 6.71 -12.75
N ASN A 225 13.51 5.60 -12.84
CA ASN A 225 13.97 4.26 -12.47
C ASN A 225 14.30 3.36 -13.67
N GLN A 226 14.40 3.93 -14.87
CA GLN A 226 14.75 3.22 -16.11
C GLN A 226 13.80 2.05 -16.46
N ILE A 227 12.54 2.11 -15.98
CA ILE A 227 11.50 1.14 -16.31
C ILE A 227 10.83 1.57 -17.61
N PRO A 228 10.72 0.70 -18.63
CA PRO A 228 10.07 1.03 -19.90
C PRO A 228 8.59 1.36 -19.71
N ILE A 229 8.15 2.49 -20.27
CA ILE A 229 6.74 2.86 -20.29
C ILE A 229 6.02 1.97 -21.32
N GLN A 230 5.03 1.22 -20.87
CA GLN A 230 4.21 0.37 -21.71
C GLN A 230 2.82 1.00 -21.85
N GLU A 231 2.46 1.46 -23.04
CA GLU A 231 1.19 2.15 -23.30
C GLU A 231 -0.03 1.28 -22.96
N GLN A 232 0.09 -0.05 -23.05
CA GLN A 232 -0.98 -0.98 -22.65
C GLN A 232 -1.34 -0.92 -21.16
N TYR A 233 -0.43 -0.44 -20.30
CA TYR A 233 -0.66 -0.27 -18.87
C TYR A 233 -1.26 1.10 -18.51
N ILE A 234 -1.41 2.01 -19.48
CA ILE A 234 -2.05 3.31 -19.27
C ILE A 234 -3.48 3.21 -19.76
N VAL A 235 -4.42 2.99 -18.87
CA VAL A 235 -5.83 2.78 -19.21
C VAL A 235 -6.63 4.01 -18.84
N ASN A 236 -7.16 4.67 -19.84
CA ASN A 236 -7.95 5.90 -19.75
C ASN A 236 -9.44 5.65 -19.98
N ASN A 237 -10.25 6.66 -19.72
CA ASN A 237 -11.69 6.71 -20.02
C ASN A 237 -12.54 5.64 -19.33
N LEU A 238 -12.13 5.22 -18.15
CA LEU A 238 -12.89 4.26 -17.36
C LEU A 238 -14.16 4.91 -16.78
N LYS A 239 -15.32 4.45 -17.24
CA LYS A 239 -16.65 4.95 -16.82
C LYS A 239 -17.53 3.80 -16.32
N GLY A 240 -17.52 3.58 -15.01
CA GLY A 240 -18.37 2.58 -14.35
C GLY A 240 -17.87 1.13 -14.48
N LYS A 241 -18.66 0.19 -13.93
CA LYS A 241 -18.28 -1.23 -13.75
C LYS A 241 -17.83 -1.94 -15.03
N ILE A 242 -18.55 -1.75 -16.12
CA ILE A 242 -18.30 -2.51 -17.38
C ILE A 242 -16.94 -2.16 -17.99
N SER A 243 -16.60 -0.86 -18.06
CA SER A 243 -15.32 -0.43 -18.65
C SER A 243 -14.13 -0.87 -17.80
N VAL A 244 -14.26 -0.81 -16.47
CA VAL A 244 -13.23 -1.29 -15.55
C VAL A 244 -13.04 -2.79 -15.66
N LYS A 245 -14.13 -3.57 -15.74
CA LYS A 245 -14.04 -5.02 -15.93
C LYS A 245 -13.30 -5.38 -17.22
N ILE A 246 -13.69 -4.78 -18.36
CA ILE A 246 -13.03 -5.04 -19.66
C ILE A 246 -11.54 -4.70 -19.60
N ALA A 247 -11.18 -3.60 -18.93
CA ALA A 247 -9.80 -3.19 -18.79
C ALA A 247 -8.99 -4.19 -17.93
N LEU A 248 -9.55 -4.64 -16.82
CA LEU A 248 -8.88 -5.60 -15.92
C LEU A 248 -8.80 -6.99 -16.55
N ASP A 249 -9.86 -7.45 -17.26
CA ASP A 249 -9.82 -8.71 -18.03
C ASP A 249 -8.67 -8.69 -19.05
N LYS A 250 -8.47 -7.55 -19.75
CA LYS A 250 -7.37 -7.41 -20.70
C LYS A 250 -6.00 -7.38 -20.03
N LEU A 251 -5.85 -6.64 -18.93
CA LEU A 251 -4.58 -6.47 -18.24
C LEU A 251 -4.11 -7.75 -17.54
N LEU A 252 -5.03 -8.45 -16.86
CA LEU A 252 -4.69 -9.57 -15.98
C LEU A 252 -4.67 -10.93 -16.71
N ASN A 253 -5.18 -11.01 -17.95
CA ASN A 253 -5.05 -12.19 -18.81
C ASN A 253 -3.86 -12.08 -19.81
N ASP A 254 -3.06 -11.01 -19.73
CA ASP A 254 -1.86 -10.86 -20.57
C ASP A 254 -0.70 -11.70 -19.99
N VAL A 255 0.17 -12.20 -20.87
CA VAL A 255 1.39 -12.94 -20.47
C VAL A 255 2.30 -12.07 -19.59
N HIS A 256 2.27 -10.76 -19.80
CA HIS A 256 3.01 -9.76 -19.01
C HIS A 256 2.08 -8.97 -18.10
N GLN A 257 1.19 -9.65 -17.37
CA GLN A 257 0.24 -9.00 -16.49
C GLN A 257 0.93 -8.07 -15.47
N PRO A 258 0.30 -6.92 -15.12
CA PRO A 258 0.83 -6.06 -14.07
C PRO A 258 0.72 -6.73 -12.70
N SER A 259 1.77 -6.58 -11.89
CA SER A 259 1.76 -7.03 -10.48
C SER A 259 1.25 -5.95 -9.52
N ALA A 260 1.03 -4.75 -10.02
CA ALA A 260 0.46 -3.63 -9.26
C ALA A 260 -0.39 -2.73 -10.12
N ILE A 261 -1.40 -2.14 -9.50
CA ILE A 261 -2.29 -1.15 -10.13
C ILE A 261 -2.30 0.13 -9.30
N PHE A 262 -2.04 1.25 -9.98
CA PHE A 262 -2.28 2.58 -9.46
C PHE A 262 -3.63 3.10 -9.99
N VAL A 263 -4.62 3.20 -9.11
CA VAL A 263 -5.95 3.71 -9.43
C VAL A 263 -5.98 5.22 -9.22
N ALA A 264 -6.01 5.96 -10.32
CA ALA A 264 -5.89 7.41 -10.30
C ALA A 264 -7.17 8.15 -9.84
N ASN A 265 -8.31 7.46 -9.70
CA ASN A 265 -9.59 8.08 -9.38
C ASN A 265 -10.40 7.25 -8.38
N LEU A 266 -11.04 7.93 -7.42
CA LEU A 266 -11.86 7.28 -6.39
C LEU A 266 -13.06 6.50 -6.98
N ASP A 267 -13.69 7.00 -8.03
CA ASP A 267 -14.85 6.31 -8.65
C ASP A 267 -14.46 4.95 -9.25
N THR A 268 -13.20 4.81 -9.67
CA THR A 268 -12.68 3.58 -10.29
C THR A 268 -12.35 2.51 -9.26
N ILE A 269 -11.85 2.89 -8.05
CA ILE A 269 -11.36 1.94 -7.03
C ILE A 269 -12.46 0.98 -6.56
N TYR A 270 -13.70 1.46 -6.42
CA TYR A 270 -14.83 0.62 -6.03
C TYR A 270 -15.03 -0.55 -7.02
N HIS A 271 -14.89 -0.28 -8.31
CA HIS A 271 -15.05 -1.30 -9.34
C HIS A 271 -13.85 -2.24 -9.44
N VAL A 272 -12.64 -1.74 -9.09
CA VAL A 272 -11.42 -2.57 -8.99
C VAL A 272 -11.57 -3.59 -7.87
N TYR A 273 -11.99 -3.17 -6.66
CA TYR A 273 -12.19 -4.10 -5.55
C TYR A 273 -13.35 -5.09 -5.78
N ASN A 274 -14.42 -4.66 -6.47
CA ASN A 274 -15.46 -5.60 -6.88
C ASN A 274 -14.92 -6.67 -7.83
N TYR A 275 -14.06 -6.29 -8.77
CA TYR A 275 -13.42 -7.22 -9.69
C TYR A 275 -12.48 -8.19 -8.95
N ILE A 276 -11.62 -7.68 -8.07
CA ILE A 276 -10.72 -8.49 -7.23
C ILE A 276 -11.51 -9.53 -6.45
N SER A 277 -12.62 -9.12 -5.82
CA SER A 277 -13.48 -10.03 -5.06
C SER A 277 -14.24 -11.05 -5.93
N GLU A 278 -14.74 -10.63 -7.13
CA GLU A 278 -15.45 -11.51 -8.05
C GLU A 278 -14.54 -12.59 -8.68
N HIS A 279 -13.22 -12.34 -8.76
CA HIS A 279 -12.24 -13.25 -9.41
C HIS A 279 -11.28 -13.88 -8.39
N GLU A 280 -11.55 -13.75 -7.08
CA GLU A 280 -10.77 -14.35 -5.99
C GLU A 280 -9.26 -14.01 -6.03
N ILE A 281 -8.93 -12.78 -6.52
CA ILE A 281 -7.56 -12.29 -6.59
C ILE A 281 -7.10 -11.89 -5.19
N ASP A 282 -5.98 -12.42 -4.74
CA ASP A 282 -5.40 -12.05 -3.44
C ASP A 282 -4.69 -10.69 -3.52
N CYS A 283 -5.24 -9.70 -2.82
CA CYS A 283 -4.61 -8.40 -2.64
C CYS A 283 -3.99 -8.34 -1.23
N PRO A 284 -2.70 -8.07 -1.10
CA PRO A 284 -1.74 -7.58 -2.10
C PRO A 284 -0.88 -8.66 -2.77
N LYS A 285 -1.07 -9.95 -2.46
CA LYS A 285 -0.18 -11.02 -2.89
C LYS A 285 -0.11 -11.16 -4.41
N ASP A 286 -1.27 -11.29 -5.07
CA ASP A 286 -1.33 -11.42 -6.53
C ASP A 286 -1.30 -10.06 -7.20
N LEU A 287 -1.93 -9.05 -6.59
CA LEU A 287 -2.09 -7.71 -7.15
C LEU A 287 -2.02 -6.63 -6.07
N SER A 288 -0.96 -5.84 -6.06
CA SER A 288 -0.87 -4.65 -5.22
C SER A 288 -1.71 -3.50 -5.76
N VAL A 289 -2.38 -2.76 -4.88
CA VAL A 289 -3.28 -1.67 -5.26
C VAL A 289 -2.96 -0.39 -4.49
N VAL A 290 -2.76 0.72 -5.22
CA VAL A 290 -2.67 2.08 -4.65
C VAL A 290 -3.77 2.93 -5.26
N CYS A 291 -4.41 3.80 -4.46
CA CYS A 291 -5.44 4.70 -4.94
C CYS A 291 -5.08 6.16 -4.70
N PHE A 292 -5.36 7.04 -5.68
CA PHE A 292 -5.35 8.48 -5.47
C PHE A 292 -6.67 8.90 -4.80
N ASN A 293 -6.59 9.73 -3.78
CA ASN A 293 -7.57 10.13 -2.79
C ASN A 293 -7.72 9.13 -1.63
N ASP A 294 -7.58 9.64 -0.42
CA ASP A 294 -7.86 8.89 0.80
C ASP A 294 -9.38 8.98 1.11
N PHE A 295 -10.02 7.83 1.13
CA PHE A 295 -11.47 7.74 1.33
C PHE A 295 -11.80 7.10 2.68
N SER A 296 -12.93 7.46 3.27
CA SER A 296 -13.30 7.07 4.64
C SER A 296 -13.36 5.55 4.87
N TRP A 297 -13.64 4.77 3.84
CA TRP A 297 -13.70 3.31 3.92
C TRP A 297 -12.39 2.61 3.49
N ALA A 298 -11.33 3.36 3.14
CA ALA A 298 -10.03 2.78 2.77
C ALA A 298 -9.39 1.93 3.88
N THR A 299 -9.71 2.25 5.15
CA THR A 299 -9.25 1.51 6.33
C THR A 299 -10.18 0.37 6.73
N LEU A 300 -11.38 0.29 6.17
CA LEU A 300 -12.41 -0.69 6.53
C LEU A 300 -12.44 -1.90 5.60
N ILE A 301 -11.89 -1.79 4.40
CA ILE A 301 -11.76 -2.92 3.47
C ILE A 301 -10.58 -3.80 3.88
N ASN A 302 -10.62 -5.05 3.45
CA ASN A 302 -9.56 -6.01 3.70
C ASN A 302 -8.91 -6.44 2.37
N PRO A 303 -7.62 -6.12 2.16
CA PRO A 303 -6.74 -5.34 3.05
C PRO A 303 -7.02 -3.83 3.00
N PRO A 304 -6.68 -3.07 4.05
CA PRO A 304 -6.75 -1.60 4.04
C PRO A 304 -5.92 -1.01 2.90
N THR A 305 -6.51 -0.05 2.15
CA THR A 305 -5.91 0.47 0.91
C THR A 305 -4.83 1.52 1.16
N THR A 306 -3.69 1.35 0.52
CA THR A 306 -2.64 2.39 0.38
C THR A 306 -3.15 3.51 -0.52
N THR A 307 -3.07 4.76 -0.05
CA THR A 307 -3.68 5.90 -0.73
C THR A 307 -2.77 7.12 -0.79
N VAL A 308 -3.01 7.99 -1.78
CA VAL A 308 -2.46 9.36 -1.83
C VAL A 308 -3.50 10.31 -1.26
N LYS A 309 -3.25 10.87 -0.09
CA LYS A 309 -4.15 11.77 0.61
C LYS A 309 -3.95 13.21 0.18
N GLN A 310 -5.05 13.90 -0.12
CA GLN A 310 -5.10 15.35 -0.31
C GLN A 310 -5.50 16.03 1.01
N ASP A 311 -4.87 17.14 1.34
CA ASP A 311 -5.29 17.97 2.48
C ASP A 311 -6.43 18.91 2.09
N VAL A 312 -7.65 18.36 2.10
CA VAL A 312 -8.88 19.11 1.77
C VAL A 312 -9.10 20.28 2.73
N ASP A 313 -8.67 20.17 3.98
CA ASP A 313 -8.79 21.25 4.95
C ASP A 313 -7.92 22.44 4.57
N GLN A 314 -6.66 22.18 4.23
CA GLN A 314 -5.74 23.22 3.78
C GLN A 314 -6.15 23.79 2.41
N ILE A 315 -6.60 22.95 1.46
CA ILE A 315 -7.13 23.42 0.17
C ILE A 315 -8.28 24.43 0.39
N CYS A 316 -9.22 24.12 1.25
CA CYS A 316 -10.35 25.03 1.53
C CYS A 316 -9.91 26.31 2.23
N LYS A 317 -8.97 26.24 3.18
CA LYS A 317 -8.40 27.40 3.86
C LYS A 317 -7.70 28.34 2.89
N GLU A 318 -6.83 27.81 2.04
CA GLU A 318 -6.10 28.60 1.04
C GLU A 318 -7.07 29.24 0.02
N ALA A 319 -8.05 28.47 -0.48
CA ALA A 319 -9.05 29.01 -1.40
C ALA A 319 -9.90 30.11 -0.75
N PHE A 320 -10.26 29.93 0.52
CA PHE A 320 -11.02 30.92 1.26
C PHE A 320 -10.15 32.15 1.58
N TRP A 321 -8.89 31.97 1.81
CA TRP A 321 -7.94 33.05 2.04
C TRP A 321 -7.70 33.87 0.77
N CYS A 322 -7.52 33.24 -0.38
CA CYS A 322 -7.44 33.91 -1.67
C CYS A 322 -8.66 34.80 -1.91
N ILE A 323 -9.87 34.27 -1.68
CA ILE A 323 -11.09 35.05 -1.89
C ILE A 323 -11.19 36.26 -0.94
N GLN A 324 -10.76 36.10 0.32
CA GLN A 324 -10.71 37.18 1.30
C GLN A 324 -9.71 38.28 0.92
N ASP A 325 -8.52 37.91 0.42
CA ASP A 325 -7.52 38.85 -0.04
C ASP A 325 -8.03 39.67 -1.23
N ARG A 326 -8.70 39.00 -2.19
CA ARG A 326 -9.32 39.69 -3.32
C ARG A 326 -10.44 40.66 -2.90
N ILE A 327 -11.24 40.30 -1.91
CA ILE A 327 -12.27 41.19 -1.34
C ILE A 327 -11.62 42.42 -0.73
N LYS A 328 -10.49 42.27 0.01
CA LYS A 328 -9.76 43.40 0.60
C LYS A 328 -9.16 44.32 -0.47
N GLU A 329 -8.57 43.73 -1.54
CA GLU A 329 -8.05 44.49 -2.67
C GLU A 329 -9.12 45.40 -3.31
N ILE A 330 -10.33 44.83 -3.52
CA ILE A 330 -11.47 45.59 -4.07
C ILE A 330 -11.92 46.70 -3.11
N GLN A 331 -12.00 46.41 -1.80
CA GLN A 331 -12.44 47.39 -0.78
C GLN A 331 -11.46 48.55 -0.58
N THR A 332 -10.16 48.26 -0.67
CA THR A 332 -9.07 49.26 -0.50
C THR A 332 -8.72 49.96 -1.78
N GLN A 333 -9.35 49.61 -2.91
CA GLN A 333 -9.02 50.11 -4.26
C GLN A 333 -7.51 49.99 -4.60
N SER A 334 -6.88 48.93 -4.07
CA SER A 334 -5.49 48.60 -4.34
C SER A 334 -5.33 48.07 -5.79
N GLU A 335 -4.12 48.17 -6.35
CA GLU A 335 -3.82 47.51 -7.62
C GLU A 335 -4.12 46.01 -7.52
N LYS A 336 -4.82 45.47 -8.54
CA LYS A 336 -5.12 44.02 -8.59
C LYS A 336 -3.82 43.25 -8.75
N SER A 337 -3.53 42.37 -7.79
CA SER A 337 -2.39 41.46 -7.90
C SER A 337 -2.64 40.42 -8.99
N GLU A 338 -1.58 39.91 -9.60
CA GLU A 338 -1.65 38.80 -10.57
C GLU A 338 -2.33 37.58 -9.97
N PRO A 339 -3.13 36.83 -10.75
CA PRO A 339 -3.73 35.59 -10.31
C PRO A 339 -2.69 34.57 -9.88
N LYS A 340 -2.93 33.89 -8.75
CA LYS A 340 -2.00 32.93 -8.15
C LYS A 340 -2.51 31.51 -8.38
N THR A 341 -1.60 30.58 -8.69
CA THR A 341 -1.86 29.14 -8.61
C THR A 341 -1.11 28.57 -7.42
N ILE A 342 -1.84 28.04 -6.44
CA ILE A 342 -1.29 27.41 -5.24
C ILE A 342 -1.46 25.91 -5.39
N LEU A 343 -0.33 25.18 -5.41
CA LEU A 343 -0.31 23.71 -5.44
C LEU A 343 0.03 23.17 -4.05
N LEU A 344 -0.89 22.43 -3.45
CA LEU A 344 -0.70 21.86 -2.13
C LEU A 344 -0.12 20.44 -2.21
N PRO A 345 0.83 20.09 -1.33
CA PRO A 345 1.48 18.79 -1.34
C PRO A 345 0.48 17.67 -0.96
N THR A 346 0.82 16.45 -1.38
CA THR A 346 0.10 15.24 -1.04
C THR A 346 0.88 14.41 -0.04
N GLN A 347 0.18 13.58 0.74
CA GLN A 347 0.74 12.60 1.65
C GLN A 347 0.43 11.17 1.15
N LEU A 348 1.45 10.33 1.06
CA LEU A 348 1.25 8.90 0.83
C LEU A 348 0.91 8.23 2.17
N CYS A 349 -0.25 7.56 2.22
CA CYS A 349 -0.70 6.78 3.37
C CYS A 349 -0.55 5.30 3.04
N VAL A 350 0.57 4.71 3.42
CA VAL A 350 0.85 3.29 3.15
C VAL A 350 0.04 2.43 4.11
N ARG A 351 -0.65 1.41 3.55
CA ARG A 351 -1.45 0.42 4.28
C ARG A 351 -1.15 -0.99 3.74
N HIS A 352 -2.08 -1.92 3.86
CA HIS A 352 -1.83 -3.34 3.59
C HIS A 352 -2.18 -3.81 2.17
N SER A 353 -2.67 -2.92 1.30
CA SER A 353 -2.98 -3.28 -0.10
C SER A 353 -1.78 -3.29 -1.04
N THR A 354 -0.57 -3.09 -0.52
CA THR A 354 0.68 -3.19 -1.26
C THR A 354 1.65 -4.10 -0.53
N SER A 355 2.25 -5.05 -1.26
CA SER A 355 3.30 -5.91 -0.75
C SER A 355 4.63 -5.62 -1.44
N GLY A 356 5.74 -5.92 -0.74
CA GLY A 356 7.03 -5.95 -1.40
C GLY A 356 7.15 -7.23 -2.21
N ILE A 357 7.42 -7.13 -3.50
CA ILE A 357 7.88 -8.29 -4.27
C ILE A 357 9.32 -8.56 -3.85
N GLY A 358 9.56 -9.72 -3.28
CA GLY A 358 10.89 -10.21 -3.06
C GLY A 358 11.63 -10.30 -4.41
N ARG A 359 12.84 -9.80 -4.46
CA ARG A 359 13.71 -9.90 -5.63
C ARG A 359 14.95 -10.64 -5.24
N GLY A 360 15.37 -11.57 -6.09
CA GLY A 360 16.65 -12.25 -5.98
C GLY A 360 17.83 -11.36 -6.33
N PRO A 361 19.05 -11.85 -6.13
CA PRO A 361 20.28 -11.10 -6.35
C PRO A 361 20.49 -10.60 -7.77
N PHE A 362 19.86 -11.24 -8.76
CA PHE A 362 19.94 -10.87 -10.18
C PHE A 362 18.68 -10.13 -10.67
N GLY A 363 17.80 -9.68 -9.75
CA GLY A 363 16.57 -8.99 -10.07
C GLY A 363 15.38 -9.89 -10.41
N GLU A 364 15.56 -11.22 -10.37
CA GLU A 364 14.51 -12.21 -10.59
C GLU A 364 13.39 -12.07 -9.54
N ARG A 365 12.14 -12.26 -9.97
CA ARG A 365 10.98 -12.24 -9.05
C ARG A 365 11.06 -13.46 -8.12
N ALA A 366 10.85 -13.24 -6.82
CA ALA A 366 10.76 -14.32 -5.87
C ALA A 366 9.52 -15.19 -6.13
N GLY A 367 9.72 -16.50 -6.19
CA GLY A 367 8.63 -17.47 -6.07
C GLY A 367 8.08 -17.49 -4.66
N ASP A 368 6.81 -17.85 -4.50
CA ASP A 368 6.15 -18.02 -3.21
C ASP A 368 6.26 -19.48 -2.75
N ILE A 369 6.38 -19.70 -1.44
CA ILE A 369 6.39 -21.07 -0.87
C ILE A 369 5.09 -21.80 -1.21
N SER A 370 3.95 -21.11 -1.26
CA SER A 370 2.66 -21.75 -1.57
C SER A 370 2.59 -22.36 -2.98
N ASP A 371 3.50 -21.93 -3.88
CA ASP A 371 3.60 -22.47 -5.24
C ASP A 371 4.45 -23.76 -5.28
N LEU A 372 5.11 -24.12 -4.17
CA LEU A 372 5.99 -25.28 -4.04
C LEU A 372 5.26 -26.54 -3.56
N VAL A 373 4.01 -26.72 -3.94
CA VAL A 373 3.27 -27.93 -3.57
C VAL A 373 3.80 -29.13 -4.37
N LEU A 374 4.13 -30.22 -3.66
CA LEU A 374 4.47 -31.50 -4.32
C LEU A 374 3.18 -32.20 -4.71
N THR A 375 3.02 -32.54 -5.97
CA THR A 375 1.90 -33.36 -6.46
C THR A 375 2.02 -34.81 -5.94
N GLU A 376 0.94 -35.58 -5.98
CA GLU A 376 0.97 -37.02 -5.58
C GLU A 376 1.93 -37.81 -6.49
N GLU A 377 1.98 -37.45 -7.79
CA GLU A 377 2.88 -38.09 -8.76
C GLU A 377 4.35 -37.81 -8.44
N GLU A 378 4.71 -36.56 -8.13
CA GLU A 378 6.06 -36.17 -7.71
C GLU A 378 6.48 -36.88 -6.41
N GLN A 379 5.55 -37.02 -5.45
CA GLN A 379 5.81 -37.71 -4.18
C GLN A 379 6.09 -39.21 -4.40
N GLU A 380 5.26 -39.87 -5.19
CA GLU A 380 5.44 -41.27 -5.52
C GLU A 380 6.72 -41.54 -6.31
N GLU A 381 7.04 -40.67 -7.29
CA GLU A 381 8.25 -40.81 -8.10
C GLU A 381 9.50 -40.64 -7.25
N CYS A 382 9.55 -39.61 -6.38
CA CYS A 382 10.69 -39.40 -5.49
C CYS A 382 10.95 -40.60 -4.57
N GLN A 383 9.86 -41.26 -4.05
CA GLN A 383 9.98 -42.44 -3.19
C GLN A 383 10.48 -43.70 -3.92
N ARG A 384 10.43 -43.76 -5.25
CA ARG A 384 11.01 -44.84 -6.06
C ARG A 384 12.53 -44.77 -6.21
N HIS A 385 13.10 -43.61 -5.93
CA HIS A 385 14.53 -43.33 -6.04
C HIS A 385 15.18 -43.23 -4.66
N THR A 386 16.48 -43.41 -4.61
CA THR A 386 17.29 -43.11 -3.43
C THR A 386 18.27 -42.00 -3.80
N PHE A 387 18.07 -40.83 -3.24
CA PHE A 387 18.91 -39.66 -3.47
C PHE A 387 19.79 -39.36 -2.26
N THR A 388 20.92 -38.68 -2.50
CA THR A 388 21.84 -38.25 -1.47
C THR A 388 21.92 -36.73 -1.40
N ALA A 389 21.96 -36.19 -0.19
CA ALA A 389 22.09 -34.77 0.05
C ALA A 389 23.24 -34.44 0.98
N ALA A 390 23.91 -33.33 0.76
CA ALA A 390 24.86 -32.74 1.70
C ALA A 390 24.44 -31.31 2.08
N MET A 391 24.80 -30.91 3.29
CA MET A 391 24.54 -29.55 3.79
C MET A 391 25.85 -28.88 4.23
N SER A 392 26.04 -27.61 3.86
CA SER A 392 27.19 -26.81 4.27
C SER A 392 26.69 -25.47 4.84
N PHE A 393 26.77 -25.34 6.15
CA PHE A 393 26.31 -24.14 6.86
C PHE A 393 27.49 -23.22 7.22
N HIS A 394 27.23 -21.90 7.17
CA HIS A 394 28.20 -20.90 7.63
C HIS A 394 28.44 -21.00 9.14
N TYR A 395 27.41 -21.43 9.88
CA TYR A 395 27.45 -21.73 11.31
C TYR A 395 26.27 -22.64 11.70
N SER A 396 26.51 -23.66 12.50
CA SER A 396 25.47 -24.51 13.09
C SER A 396 25.44 -24.38 14.62
N GLY A 397 24.37 -24.88 15.25
CA GLY A 397 24.25 -24.86 16.73
C GLY A 397 23.57 -23.65 17.34
N LYS A 398 23.13 -22.66 16.56
CA LYS A 398 22.16 -21.66 16.98
C LYS A 398 20.74 -22.08 16.61
N SER A 399 19.74 -21.53 17.34
CA SER A 399 18.31 -21.84 17.12
C SER A 399 17.90 -21.76 15.65
N HIS A 400 18.34 -20.73 14.95
CA HIS A 400 18.03 -20.53 13.51
C HIS A 400 18.53 -21.71 12.64
N SER A 401 19.79 -22.10 12.76
CA SER A 401 20.39 -23.17 11.94
C SER A 401 19.79 -24.54 12.28
N LEU A 402 19.49 -24.80 13.57
CA LEU A 402 18.88 -26.05 14.00
C LEU A 402 17.46 -26.20 13.45
N LEU A 403 16.63 -25.15 13.53
CA LEU A 403 15.28 -25.14 12.98
C LEU A 403 15.26 -25.31 11.46
N LEU A 404 16.21 -24.66 10.78
CA LEU A 404 16.39 -24.81 9.35
C LEU A 404 16.71 -26.26 8.96
N GLU A 405 17.69 -26.88 9.65
CA GLU A 405 18.08 -28.27 9.43
C GLU A 405 16.92 -29.22 9.76
N GLU A 406 16.17 -28.97 10.83
CA GLU A 406 14.99 -29.75 11.21
C GLU A 406 13.90 -29.69 10.13
N GLY A 407 13.61 -28.52 9.58
CA GLY A 407 12.67 -28.37 8.48
C GLY A 407 13.11 -29.15 7.23
N ILE A 408 14.41 -29.13 6.90
CA ILE A 408 14.96 -29.92 5.78
C ILE A 408 14.78 -31.42 6.06
N ARG A 409 15.19 -31.88 7.25
CA ARG A 409 15.09 -33.32 7.62
C ARG A 409 13.66 -33.81 7.60
N ASN A 410 12.70 -33.01 8.09
CA ASN A 410 11.29 -33.41 8.10
C ASN A 410 10.74 -33.76 6.70
N ILE A 411 11.20 -33.07 5.65
CA ILE A 411 10.80 -33.36 4.27
C ILE A 411 11.63 -34.53 3.72
N PHE A 412 12.95 -34.53 3.91
CA PHE A 412 13.82 -35.57 3.36
C PHE A 412 13.51 -36.95 3.91
N ASP A 413 13.17 -37.07 5.21
CA ASP A 413 12.76 -38.34 5.83
C ASP A 413 11.50 -38.93 5.18
N LYS A 414 10.56 -38.09 4.70
CA LYS A 414 9.35 -38.54 4.00
C LYS A 414 9.65 -39.14 2.62
N PHE A 415 10.74 -38.71 1.99
CA PHE A 415 11.09 -39.06 0.59
C PHE A 415 12.36 -39.91 0.48
N ASN A 416 12.86 -40.52 1.57
CA ASN A 416 14.07 -41.35 1.60
C ASN A 416 15.32 -40.70 1.01
N ILE A 417 15.45 -39.35 1.16
CA ILE A 417 16.64 -38.62 0.74
C ILE A 417 17.67 -38.71 1.87
N GLN A 418 18.79 -39.37 1.59
CA GLN A 418 19.82 -39.63 2.60
C GLN A 418 20.75 -38.44 2.75
N ILE A 419 20.80 -37.83 3.94
CA ILE A 419 21.78 -36.81 4.27
C ILE A 419 23.10 -37.47 4.62
N ILE A 420 24.07 -37.40 3.69
CA ILE A 420 25.37 -38.08 3.81
C ILE A 420 26.44 -37.26 4.51
N ALA A 421 26.26 -35.94 4.58
CA ALA A 421 27.16 -35.04 5.31
C ALA A 421 26.46 -33.73 5.71
N VAL A 422 26.79 -33.23 6.89
CA VAL A 422 26.47 -31.86 7.36
C VAL A 422 27.78 -31.27 7.87
N VAL A 423 28.18 -30.12 7.32
CA VAL A 423 29.42 -29.44 7.71
C VAL A 423 29.13 -28.02 8.20
N ASP A 424 29.89 -27.60 9.20
CA ASP A 424 29.82 -26.28 9.84
C ASP A 424 31.16 -25.54 9.60
N ALA A 425 31.04 -24.36 9.03
CA ALA A 425 32.22 -23.53 8.72
C ALA A 425 32.66 -22.64 9.90
N HIS A 426 31.90 -22.56 10.99
CA HIS A 426 32.21 -21.68 12.15
C HIS A 426 32.53 -20.23 11.74
N PHE A 427 31.85 -19.69 10.73
CA PHE A 427 32.13 -18.39 10.09
C PHE A 427 33.53 -18.26 9.48
N ASP A 428 34.25 -19.39 9.23
CA ASP A 428 35.54 -19.39 8.57
C ASP A 428 35.39 -19.81 7.08
N PRO A 429 35.54 -18.87 6.13
CA PRO A 429 35.37 -19.15 4.69
C PRO A 429 36.43 -20.05 4.12
N GLU A 430 37.67 -20.06 4.68
CA GLU A 430 38.74 -20.97 4.27
C GLU A 430 38.44 -22.42 4.70
N LEU A 431 37.87 -22.58 5.91
CA LEU A 431 37.37 -23.88 6.40
C LEU A 431 36.26 -24.37 5.49
N GLN A 432 35.26 -23.50 5.18
CA GLN A 432 34.18 -23.88 4.27
C GLN A 432 34.68 -24.31 2.91
N SER A 433 35.64 -23.59 2.34
CA SER A 433 36.23 -23.93 1.05
C SER A 433 36.88 -25.33 1.07
N LYS A 434 37.56 -25.72 2.17
CA LYS A 434 38.13 -27.07 2.35
C LYS A 434 37.03 -28.12 2.49
N GLN A 435 36.00 -27.83 3.27
CA GLN A 435 34.85 -28.73 3.46
C GLN A 435 34.11 -28.97 2.16
N LEU A 436 33.86 -27.92 1.36
CA LEU A 436 33.21 -28.03 0.04
C LEU A 436 34.00 -28.95 -0.93
N ARG A 437 35.33 -28.86 -0.95
CA ARG A 437 36.16 -29.78 -1.74
C ARG A 437 36.04 -31.22 -1.25
N SER A 438 35.88 -31.44 0.05
CA SER A 438 35.61 -32.77 0.60
C SER A 438 34.23 -33.29 0.21
N LEU A 439 33.20 -32.44 0.25
CA LEU A 439 31.84 -32.75 -0.21
C LEU A 439 31.80 -33.08 -1.72
N LYS A 440 32.61 -32.41 -2.53
CA LYS A 440 32.74 -32.71 -3.95
C LYS A 440 33.18 -34.16 -4.20
N ILE A 441 34.05 -34.71 -3.35
CA ILE A 441 34.55 -36.11 -3.48
C ILE A 441 33.41 -37.11 -3.17
N LEU A 442 32.45 -36.74 -2.32
CA LEU A 442 31.28 -37.58 -1.96
C LEU A 442 30.23 -37.60 -3.08
N GLU A 443 30.30 -36.67 -4.01
CA GLU A 443 29.35 -36.52 -5.14
C GLU A 443 27.87 -36.62 -4.74
N PRO A 444 27.38 -35.83 -3.74
CA PRO A 444 25.94 -35.86 -3.41
C PRO A 444 25.11 -35.43 -4.62
N ASP A 445 23.88 -35.97 -4.75
CA ASP A 445 22.97 -35.55 -5.82
C ASP A 445 22.59 -34.10 -5.67
N ILE A 446 22.48 -33.60 -4.39
CA ILE A 446 22.20 -32.23 -4.11
C ILE A 446 23.02 -31.67 -2.93
N LEU A 447 23.46 -30.43 -3.05
CA LEU A 447 24.14 -29.66 -2.02
C LEU A 447 23.27 -28.46 -1.63
N ILE A 448 22.90 -28.34 -0.36
CA ILE A 448 22.25 -27.19 0.25
C ILE A 448 23.31 -26.40 1.00
N SER A 449 23.48 -25.11 0.70
CA SER A 449 24.56 -24.34 1.31
C SER A 449 24.23 -22.90 1.62
N ILE A 450 24.77 -22.41 2.76
CA ILE A 450 24.83 -21.00 3.12
C ILE A 450 26.28 -20.56 2.99
N PRO A 451 26.64 -19.76 1.97
CA PRO A 451 28.01 -19.25 1.80
C PRO A 451 28.42 -18.36 2.98
N THR A 452 29.58 -18.67 3.58
CA THR A 452 30.17 -17.86 4.67
C THR A 452 30.73 -16.53 4.14
N ASP A 453 31.26 -16.57 2.92
CA ASP A 453 31.78 -15.41 2.19
C ASP A 453 31.57 -15.63 0.69
N THR A 454 31.13 -14.59 -0.02
CA THR A 454 30.78 -14.71 -1.43
C THR A 454 31.99 -14.74 -2.37
N LYS A 455 33.13 -14.22 -1.94
CA LYS A 455 34.39 -14.14 -2.75
C LYS A 455 35.31 -15.32 -2.47
N ILE A 456 35.62 -15.56 -1.19
CA ILE A 456 36.61 -16.56 -0.78
C ILE A 456 36.14 -17.97 -1.10
N THR A 457 34.86 -18.26 -0.89
CA THR A 457 34.26 -19.58 -1.14
C THR A 457 33.93 -19.85 -2.62
N SER A 458 33.89 -18.78 -3.45
CA SER A 458 33.43 -18.83 -4.84
C SER A 458 34.06 -19.95 -5.65
N GLN A 459 35.41 -20.07 -5.61
CA GLN A 459 36.11 -21.06 -6.40
C GLN A 459 35.72 -22.51 -6.02
N ALA A 460 35.54 -22.80 -4.73
CA ALA A 460 35.13 -24.11 -4.26
C ALA A 460 33.73 -24.50 -4.73
N TYR A 461 32.80 -23.53 -4.77
CA TYR A 461 31.49 -23.76 -5.36
C TYR A 461 31.53 -23.98 -6.88
N HIS A 462 32.33 -23.23 -7.62
CA HIS A 462 32.52 -23.47 -9.07
C HIS A 462 33.13 -24.84 -9.35
N GLU A 463 34.00 -25.33 -8.47
CA GLU A 463 34.56 -26.70 -8.58
C GLU A 463 33.46 -27.76 -8.42
N ILE A 464 32.41 -27.54 -7.56
CA ILE A 464 31.27 -28.43 -7.43
C ILE A 464 30.31 -28.28 -8.63
N ALA A 465 30.04 -27.06 -9.08
CA ALA A 465 29.19 -26.76 -10.23
C ALA A 465 29.69 -27.44 -11.54
N SER A 466 30.98 -27.72 -11.64
CA SER A 466 31.54 -28.46 -12.78
C SER A 466 31.19 -29.94 -12.79
N GLY A 467 30.58 -30.48 -11.71
CA GLY A 467 30.16 -31.87 -11.55
C GLY A 467 28.68 -32.08 -11.83
N LYS A 468 28.11 -33.15 -11.22
CA LYS A 468 26.70 -33.50 -11.37
C LYS A 468 25.85 -33.01 -10.19
N THR A 469 26.45 -32.58 -9.10
CA THR A 469 25.79 -32.14 -7.89
C THR A 469 24.95 -30.90 -8.15
N LYS A 470 23.65 -30.97 -7.95
CA LYS A 470 22.72 -29.82 -7.98
C LYS A 470 22.95 -28.97 -6.75
N MET A 471 22.90 -27.64 -6.88
CA MET A 471 23.16 -26.73 -5.75
C MET A 471 21.95 -25.87 -5.44
N ILE A 472 21.61 -25.77 -4.16
CA ILE A 472 20.64 -24.81 -3.62
C ILE A 472 21.40 -23.91 -2.65
N PHE A 473 21.34 -22.62 -2.91
CA PHE A 473 21.88 -21.63 -2.00
C PHE A 473 20.81 -21.09 -1.04
N MET A 474 21.25 -20.57 0.07
CA MET A 474 20.41 -19.85 1.02
C MET A 474 21.05 -18.50 1.33
N SER A 475 20.20 -17.48 1.44
CA SER A 475 20.52 -16.09 1.78
C SER A 475 21.46 -15.38 0.81
N ASN A 476 22.57 -15.97 0.42
CA ASN A 476 23.58 -15.36 -0.44
C ASN A 476 24.05 -16.33 -1.54
N ILE A 477 24.57 -15.79 -2.64
CA ILE A 477 25.09 -16.53 -3.78
C ILE A 477 26.57 -16.18 -3.96
N PRO A 478 27.45 -17.19 -4.20
CA PRO A 478 28.87 -16.94 -4.43
C PRO A 478 29.13 -16.10 -5.68
N ASN A 479 30.16 -15.28 -5.66
CA ASN A 479 30.55 -14.44 -6.80
C ASN A 479 30.81 -15.27 -8.06
N GLY A 480 30.41 -14.72 -9.21
CA GLY A 480 30.56 -15.34 -10.50
C GLY A 480 29.46 -16.30 -10.92
N PHE A 481 28.54 -16.66 -10.01
CA PHE A 481 27.36 -17.43 -10.36
C PHE A 481 26.28 -16.52 -11.00
N LYS A 482 25.48 -17.11 -11.88
CA LYS A 482 24.30 -16.53 -12.51
C LYS A 482 23.07 -17.36 -12.14
N ALA A 483 21.87 -16.82 -12.35
CA ALA A 483 20.61 -17.48 -12.00
C ALA A 483 20.44 -18.90 -12.57
N ASN A 484 21.13 -19.25 -13.65
CA ASN A 484 21.07 -20.59 -14.27
C ASN A 484 22.20 -21.55 -13.85
N ASP A 485 23.12 -21.11 -12.97
CA ASP A 485 24.27 -21.93 -12.56
C ASP A 485 23.95 -22.75 -11.29
N TYR A 486 22.77 -22.59 -10.71
CA TYR A 486 22.29 -23.30 -9.53
C TYR A 486 20.78 -23.53 -9.65
N VAL A 487 20.21 -24.37 -8.79
CA VAL A 487 18.78 -24.71 -8.79
C VAL A 487 17.91 -23.53 -8.33
N SER A 488 18.19 -23.06 -7.13
CA SER A 488 17.42 -21.94 -6.51
C SER A 488 18.23 -21.32 -5.38
N CYS A 489 17.88 -20.09 -5.02
CA CYS A 489 18.32 -19.45 -3.79
C CYS A 489 17.10 -19.18 -2.91
N ILE A 490 17.08 -19.71 -1.71
CA ILE A 490 16.00 -19.50 -0.74
C ILE A 490 16.48 -18.54 0.34
N SER A 491 15.70 -17.49 0.61
CA SER A 491 15.97 -16.52 1.67
C SER A 491 14.66 -16.05 2.31
N VAL A 492 14.74 -15.38 3.45
CA VAL A 492 13.60 -14.55 3.87
C VAL A 492 13.38 -13.44 2.83
N ASN A 493 12.15 -12.99 2.65
CA ASN A 493 11.89 -11.77 1.90
C ASN A 493 12.48 -10.57 2.67
N GLU A 494 13.71 -10.23 2.35
CA GLU A 494 14.50 -9.24 3.09
C GLU A 494 13.88 -7.84 3.06
N ARG A 495 13.19 -7.49 1.97
CA ARG A 495 12.46 -6.22 1.90
C ARG A 495 11.29 -6.20 2.89
N SER A 496 10.47 -7.26 2.91
CA SER A 496 9.39 -7.40 3.90
C SER A 496 9.95 -7.43 5.32
N HIS A 497 11.10 -8.08 5.52
CA HIS A 497 11.78 -8.15 6.81
C HIS A 497 12.19 -6.75 7.32
N GLY A 498 12.88 -5.97 6.50
CA GLY A 498 13.25 -4.59 6.82
C GLY A 498 12.03 -3.68 7.01
N ARG A 499 11.00 -3.83 6.18
CA ARG A 499 9.74 -3.07 6.32
C ARG A 499 9.04 -3.34 7.65
N ASN A 500 8.98 -4.58 8.10
CA ASN A 500 8.41 -4.94 9.41
C ASN A 500 9.16 -4.28 10.56
N ILE A 501 10.51 -4.29 10.52
CA ILE A 501 11.33 -3.68 11.57
C ILE A 501 11.15 -2.15 11.58
N GLY A 502 11.27 -1.52 10.41
CA GLY A 502 11.14 -0.06 10.25
C GLY A 502 9.74 0.43 10.64
N ARG A 503 8.68 -0.28 10.19
CA ARG A 503 7.30 0.04 10.55
C ARG A 503 7.05 -0.14 12.05
N GLY A 504 7.54 -1.23 12.63
CA GLY A 504 7.43 -1.48 14.07
C GLY A 504 8.08 -0.38 14.91
N LEU A 505 9.24 0.12 14.49
CA LEU A 505 9.88 1.28 15.13
C LEU A 505 9.01 2.54 14.99
N GLY A 506 8.61 2.86 13.76
CA GLY A 506 7.85 4.07 13.46
C GLY A 506 6.50 4.14 14.16
N GLU A 507 5.74 3.04 14.17
CA GLU A 507 4.45 2.98 14.86
C GLU A 507 4.58 3.18 16.38
N ASN A 508 5.59 2.58 17.01
CA ASN A 508 5.82 2.74 18.45
C ASN A 508 6.27 4.17 18.79
N LEU A 509 7.17 4.77 18.02
CA LEU A 509 7.57 6.17 18.20
C LEU A 509 6.37 7.12 18.03
N ARG A 510 5.54 6.92 16.99
CA ARG A 510 4.33 7.70 16.75
C ARG A 510 3.35 7.60 17.92
N LYS A 511 3.10 6.39 18.44
CA LYS A 511 2.23 6.18 19.62
C LYS A 511 2.74 6.94 20.86
N MET A 512 4.06 7.00 21.04
CA MET A 512 4.72 7.68 22.15
C MET A 512 4.97 9.18 21.88
N ARG A 513 4.67 9.69 20.69
CA ARG A 513 4.94 11.07 20.21
C ARG A 513 6.42 11.42 20.20
N LEU A 514 7.27 10.46 19.89
CA LEU A 514 8.71 10.58 19.74
C LEU A 514 9.06 10.74 18.25
N THR A 515 10.19 11.39 17.92
CA THR A 515 10.48 11.77 16.54
C THR A 515 11.91 11.48 16.07
N ASN A 516 12.84 11.18 16.95
CA ASN A 516 14.27 11.10 16.63
C ASN A 516 14.76 9.66 16.54
N VAL A 517 15.31 9.29 15.39
CA VAL A 517 15.68 7.90 15.04
C VAL A 517 17.18 7.79 14.78
N GLY A 518 17.80 6.75 15.34
CA GLY A 518 19.11 6.24 14.96
C GLY A 518 18.99 4.98 14.10
N MET A 519 19.89 4.80 13.14
CA MET A 519 19.96 3.60 12.30
C MET A 519 21.27 2.85 12.54
N MET A 520 21.20 1.59 12.98
CA MET A 520 22.35 0.69 13.12
C MET A 520 22.31 -0.36 12.02
N LYS A 521 23.03 -0.11 10.92
CA LYS A 521 23.00 -0.90 9.69
C LYS A 521 24.24 -1.77 9.53
N HIS A 522 24.07 -2.90 8.83
CA HIS A 522 25.22 -3.71 8.46
C HIS A 522 26.00 -3.08 7.29
N LYS A 523 27.31 -3.00 7.40
CA LYS A 523 28.16 -2.58 6.30
C LYS A 523 28.30 -3.72 5.28
N SER A 524 27.32 -3.84 4.40
CA SER A 524 27.21 -4.99 3.50
C SER A 524 27.32 -4.59 2.04
N GLU A 525 28.54 -4.27 1.59
CA GLU A 525 28.80 -4.11 0.14
C GLU A 525 28.62 -5.44 -0.61
N ASP A 526 28.93 -6.55 0.05
CA ASP A 526 28.96 -7.90 -0.51
C ASP A 526 27.75 -8.79 -0.14
N PHE A 527 26.92 -8.39 0.84
CA PHE A 527 25.75 -9.17 1.26
C PHE A 527 24.44 -8.54 0.77
N TYR A 528 23.87 -9.14 -0.27
CA TYR A 528 22.61 -8.71 -0.86
C TYR A 528 21.47 -8.65 0.17
N ALA A 529 21.35 -9.69 0.98
CA ALA A 529 20.27 -9.86 1.97
C ALA A 529 20.17 -8.66 2.93
N THR A 530 21.20 -8.39 3.73
CA THR A 530 21.18 -7.31 4.73
C THR A 530 21.04 -5.92 4.09
N ARG A 531 21.64 -5.71 2.90
CA ARG A 531 21.49 -4.46 2.16
C ARG A 531 20.02 -4.19 1.79
N GLN A 532 19.27 -5.20 1.34
CA GLN A 532 17.85 -5.06 1.03
C GLN A 532 17.03 -4.76 2.28
N ARG A 533 17.32 -5.43 3.39
CA ARG A 533 16.68 -5.24 4.69
C ARG A 533 16.84 -3.82 5.20
N ASP A 534 18.08 -3.36 5.34
CA ASP A 534 18.41 -2.06 5.90
C ASP A 534 17.86 -0.91 5.04
N SER A 535 17.95 -1.05 3.71
CA SER A 535 17.38 -0.06 2.78
C SER A 535 15.85 0.00 2.87
N ALA A 536 15.19 -1.15 3.00
CA ALA A 536 13.73 -1.20 3.11
C ALA A 536 13.24 -0.61 4.45
N ALA A 537 13.97 -0.82 5.54
CA ALA A 537 13.64 -0.23 6.85
C ALA A 537 13.77 1.30 6.82
N GLU A 538 14.87 1.82 6.27
CA GLU A 538 15.07 3.27 6.11
C GLU A 538 13.98 3.89 5.25
N GLN A 539 13.66 3.25 4.14
CA GLN A 539 12.63 3.69 3.21
C GLN A 539 11.27 3.83 3.93
N ILE A 540 10.85 2.82 4.71
CA ILE A 540 9.59 2.84 5.46
C ILE A 540 9.57 4.00 6.47
N ILE A 541 10.66 4.21 7.21
CA ILE A 541 10.76 5.31 8.18
C ILE A 541 10.56 6.66 7.47
N VAL A 542 11.20 6.86 6.33
CA VAL A 542 11.09 8.13 5.59
C VAL A 542 9.73 8.32 4.92
N GLU A 543 9.12 7.26 4.37
CA GLU A 543 7.90 7.36 3.56
C GLU A 543 6.61 7.30 4.39
N GLU A 544 6.54 6.38 5.36
CA GLU A 544 5.32 6.18 6.15
C GLU A 544 5.26 7.05 7.41
N PHE A 545 6.42 7.56 7.87
CA PHE A 545 6.56 8.34 9.09
C PHE A 545 7.29 9.66 8.84
N PRO A 546 6.74 10.56 8.03
CA PRO A 546 7.41 11.82 7.66
C PRO A 546 7.66 12.76 8.85
N GLU A 547 7.02 12.52 9.99
CA GLU A 547 7.28 13.21 11.26
C GLU A 547 8.57 12.75 11.94
N LEU A 548 9.11 11.58 11.55
CA LEU A 548 10.34 11.05 12.12
C LEU A 548 11.58 11.62 11.41
N LYS A 549 12.61 11.90 12.18
CA LYS A 549 13.89 12.37 11.69
C LYS A 549 14.97 11.34 11.97
N ILE A 550 15.61 10.82 10.93
CA ILE A 550 16.82 10.04 11.07
C ILE A 550 17.95 11.01 11.43
N CYS A 551 18.42 10.94 12.67
CA CYS A 551 19.44 11.83 13.22
C CYS A 551 20.86 11.35 12.90
N ASP A 552 21.06 10.01 12.92
CA ASP A 552 22.35 9.39 12.64
C ASP A 552 22.20 7.99 12.08
N THR A 553 23.19 7.56 11.31
CA THR A 553 23.31 6.21 10.76
C THR A 553 24.74 5.71 10.98
N LYS A 554 24.90 4.70 11.83
CA LYS A 554 26.17 3.99 12.02
C LYS A 554 26.15 2.66 11.30
N THR A 555 27.32 2.25 10.80
CA THR A 555 27.47 0.96 10.11
C THR A 555 28.49 0.09 10.83
N PHE A 556 28.19 -1.21 10.97
CA PHE A 556 29.04 -2.20 11.62
C PHE A 556 29.35 -3.37 10.69
N VAL A 557 30.45 -4.07 10.95
CA VAL A 557 30.82 -5.33 10.30
C VAL A 557 30.60 -6.50 11.27
N LYS A 558 31.05 -6.35 12.50
CA LYS A 558 30.86 -7.34 13.57
C LYS A 558 29.85 -6.86 14.59
N ALA A 559 29.01 -7.77 15.08
CA ALA A 559 27.92 -7.45 15.99
C ALA A 559 28.40 -6.72 17.27
N GLU A 560 29.54 -7.10 17.82
CA GLU A 560 30.13 -6.50 19.03
C GLU A 560 30.49 -5.02 18.85
N GLU A 561 30.78 -4.56 17.65
CA GLU A 561 31.11 -3.16 17.35
C GLU A 561 29.95 -2.23 17.69
N THR A 562 28.72 -2.74 17.64
CA THR A 562 27.50 -1.93 17.86
C THR A 562 27.38 -1.41 19.29
N TYR A 563 28.07 -2.00 20.26
CA TYR A 563 28.14 -1.46 21.62
C TYR A 563 28.79 -0.07 21.64
N GLU A 564 29.99 0.06 21.11
CA GLU A 564 30.70 1.35 21.07
C GLU A 564 30.07 2.32 20.07
N LEU A 565 29.56 1.82 18.93
CA LEU A 565 28.84 2.65 17.95
C LEU A 565 27.56 3.25 18.53
N THR A 566 26.84 2.53 19.41
CA THR A 566 25.65 3.05 20.09
C THR A 566 26.02 4.18 21.06
N LYS A 567 27.10 4.02 21.80
CA LYS A 567 27.59 5.08 22.71
C LYS A 567 27.97 6.34 21.93
N GLN A 568 28.74 6.18 20.83
CA GLN A 568 29.10 7.30 19.96
C GLN A 568 27.85 7.98 19.35
N MET A 569 26.89 7.19 18.86
CA MET A 569 25.64 7.71 18.28
C MET A 569 24.87 8.59 19.29
N LEU A 570 24.78 8.16 20.55
CA LEU A 570 24.04 8.88 21.59
C LEU A 570 24.83 10.04 22.20
N ASP A 571 26.15 9.98 22.20
CA ASP A 571 27.01 11.10 22.59
C ASP A 571 26.93 12.23 21.55
N GLU A 572 26.91 11.90 20.25
CA GLU A 572 26.79 12.86 19.16
C GLU A 572 25.34 13.36 19.00
N HIS A 573 24.34 12.50 19.26
CA HIS A 573 22.90 12.75 19.08
C HIS A 573 22.08 12.29 20.29
N PRO A 574 22.19 12.97 21.46
CA PRO A 574 21.50 12.56 22.70
C PRO A 574 19.98 12.61 22.61
N GLN A 575 19.43 13.29 21.59
CA GLN A 575 17.99 13.38 21.33
C GLN A 575 17.41 12.11 20.69
N ILE A 576 18.20 11.11 20.30
CA ILE A 576 17.69 9.86 19.73
C ILE A 576 16.82 9.13 20.73
N GLU A 577 15.61 8.75 20.28
CA GLU A 577 14.54 8.14 21.08
C GLU A 577 14.20 6.73 20.61
N GLY A 578 14.63 6.36 19.39
CA GLY A 578 14.45 5.03 18.86
C GLY A 578 15.58 4.60 17.94
N ILE A 579 15.96 3.32 17.99
CA ILE A 579 17.04 2.77 17.16
C ILE A 579 16.55 1.56 16.38
N TYR A 580 16.72 1.62 15.06
CA TYR A 580 16.66 0.47 14.17
C TYR A 580 17.93 -0.34 14.27
N VAL A 581 17.83 -1.66 14.41
CA VAL A 581 18.99 -2.57 14.39
C VAL A 581 18.72 -3.72 13.43
N SER A 582 19.66 -4.04 12.57
CA SER A 582 19.50 -4.95 11.42
C SER A 582 19.03 -6.37 11.82
N TRP A 583 19.55 -6.96 12.94
CA TRP A 583 19.12 -8.27 13.50
C TRP A 583 19.46 -8.41 15.00
N ASP A 584 19.12 -9.56 15.59
CA ASP A 584 19.19 -9.87 17.04
C ASP A 584 20.60 -9.75 17.65
N ALA A 585 21.61 -10.28 16.99
CA ALA A 585 22.97 -10.31 17.56
C ALA A 585 23.56 -8.91 17.81
N PRO A 586 23.57 -7.95 16.86
CA PRO A 586 23.94 -6.57 17.15
C PRO A 586 22.97 -5.88 18.10
N ALA A 587 21.66 -6.20 18.06
CA ALA A 587 20.67 -5.61 18.97
C ALA A 587 21.00 -5.91 20.44
N LYS A 588 21.54 -7.08 20.76
CA LYS A 588 21.99 -7.43 22.10
C LYS A 588 23.05 -6.46 22.63
N TYR A 589 24.01 -6.09 21.80
CA TYR A 589 25.07 -5.14 22.19
C TYR A 589 24.55 -3.71 22.27
N VAL A 590 23.60 -3.34 21.39
CA VAL A 590 22.90 -2.05 21.47
C VAL A 590 22.15 -1.94 22.81
N LEU A 591 21.38 -2.95 23.19
CA LEU A 591 20.65 -2.99 24.47
C LEU A 591 21.59 -2.88 25.67
N ASN A 592 22.74 -3.57 25.64
CA ASN A 592 23.73 -3.47 26.70
C ASN A 592 24.30 -2.04 26.82
N ALA A 593 24.64 -1.42 25.69
CA ALA A 593 25.14 -0.05 25.68
C ALA A 593 24.10 0.95 26.20
N LEU A 594 22.83 0.80 25.81
CA LEU A 594 21.72 1.63 26.31
C LEU A 594 21.55 1.49 27.82
N THR A 595 21.63 0.26 28.37
CA THR A 595 21.54 -0.01 29.79
C THR A 595 22.72 0.64 30.56
N ASP A 596 23.95 0.46 30.06
CA ASP A 596 25.15 1.01 30.69
C ASP A 596 25.19 2.55 30.69
N MET A 597 24.53 3.17 29.68
CA MET A 597 24.36 4.64 29.59
C MET A 597 23.15 5.15 30.35
N GLY A 598 22.33 4.28 30.96
CA GLY A 598 21.07 4.66 31.61
C GLY A 598 20.00 5.20 30.62
N ARG A 599 20.05 4.80 29.34
CA ARG A 599 19.13 5.24 28.28
C ARG A 599 18.08 4.16 27.96
N GLU A 600 17.49 3.58 29.00
CA GLU A 600 16.40 2.61 28.85
C GLU A 600 15.09 3.22 28.30
N ASP A 601 15.05 4.54 28.16
CA ASP A 601 14.01 5.31 27.47
C ASP A 601 14.02 5.13 25.96
N VAL A 602 15.16 4.75 25.37
CA VAL A 602 15.30 4.55 23.92
C VAL A 602 14.69 3.22 23.49
N ILE A 603 13.73 3.26 22.55
CA ILE A 603 13.11 2.04 22.03
C ILE A 603 13.92 1.42 20.89
N VAL A 604 13.86 0.10 20.79
CA VAL A 604 14.58 -0.68 19.77
C VAL A 604 13.61 -1.54 18.96
N SER A 605 13.81 -1.58 17.65
CA SER A 605 13.20 -2.58 16.77
C SER A 605 14.27 -3.30 15.98
N THR A 606 14.13 -4.64 15.85
CA THR A 606 15.17 -5.48 15.26
C THR A 606 14.60 -6.67 14.49
N GLY A 607 15.45 -7.32 13.70
CA GLY A 607 15.16 -8.61 13.09
C GLY A 607 15.45 -9.77 14.01
N ASP A 608 14.96 -10.92 13.62
CA ASP A 608 15.18 -12.25 14.19
C ASP A 608 14.59 -12.45 15.61
N LEU A 609 13.72 -13.44 15.69
CA LEU A 609 13.09 -13.82 16.95
C LEU A 609 14.03 -14.76 17.72
N GLU A 610 14.77 -14.19 18.69
CA GLU A 610 15.69 -14.91 19.56
C GLU A 610 15.26 -14.76 21.03
N TYR A 611 15.66 -15.71 21.87
CA TYR A 611 15.20 -15.81 23.26
C TYR A 611 15.34 -14.51 24.07
N ASN A 612 16.53 -13.90 24.06
CA ASN A 612 16.80 -12.71 24.89
C ASN A 612 16.05 -11.48 24.38
N ILE A 613 15.91 -11.37 23.05
CA ILE A 613 15.17 -10.28 22.39
C ILE A 613 13.66 -10.46 22.66
N ALA A 614 13.16 -11.70 22.55
CA ALA A 614 11.77 -12.02 22.90
C ALA A 614 11.46 -11.78 24.38
N LEU A 615 12.39 -12.11 25.28
CA LEU A 615 12.24 -11.86 26.71
C LEU A 615 12.23 -10.36 27.03
N ASN A 616 13.09 -9.56 26.38
CA ASN A 616 13.08 -8.10 26.52
C ASN A 616 11.73 -7.52 26.05
N LEU A 617 11.23 -7.96 24.89
CA LEU A 617 9.91 -7.58 24.37
C LEU A 617 8.79 -7.96 25.36
N ALA A 618 8.80 -9.19 25.89
CA ALA A 618 7.80 -9.70 26.83
C ALA A 618 7.78 -8.91 28.15
N LYS A 619 8.94 -8.53 28.67
CA LYS A 619 9.08 -7.68 29.86
C LYS A 619 8.63 -6.23 29.66
N GLY A 620 8.27 -5.84 28.43
CA GLY A 620 7.97 -4.44 28.09
C GLY A 620 9.21 -3.54 28.07
N GLY A 621 10.41 -4.13 27.93
CA GLY A 621 11.69 -3.45 27.87
C GLY A 621 11.86 -2.54 26.65
N MET A 622 13.11 -2.25 26.29
CA MET A 622 13.45 -1.35 25.17
C MET A 622 13.00 -1.90 23.80
N VAL A 623 13.00 -3.22 23.61
CA VAL A 623 12.51 -3.83 22.36
C VAL A 623 10.99 -3.72 22.29
N LYS A 624 10.47 -3.13 21.19
CA LYS A 624 9.03 -2.93 20.97
C LYS A 624 8.47 -3.70 19.78
N ALA A 625 9.32 -4.04 18.82
CA ALA A 625 8.92 -4.83 17.64
C ALA A 625 10.09 -5.69 17.16
N ILE A 626 9.74 -6.86 16.63
CA ILE A 626 10.68 -7.82 16.02
C ILE A 626 10.09 -8.24 14.66
N SER A 627 10.96 -8.56 13.71
CA SER A 627 10.56 -9.31 12.50
C SER A 627 11.16 -10.70 12.56
N ALA A 628 10.32 -11.75 12.52
CA ALA A 628 10.76 -13.14 12.61
C ALA A 628 10.96 -13.77 11.23
N GLN A 629 12.09 -14.44 11.00
CA GLN A 629 12.47 -15.01 9.69
C GLN A 629 11.81 -16.34 9.31
N MET A 630 11.22 -17.07 10.22
CA MET A 630 10.60 -18.38 10.00
C MET A 630 11.58 -19.47 9.47
N PRO A 631 12.66 -19.79 10.20
CA PRO A 631 13.72 -20.69 9.70
C PRO A 631 13.25 -22.12 9.42
N TYR A 632 12.32 -22.68 10.20
CA TYR A 632 11.77 -24.01 9.95
C TYR A 632 11.04 -24.07 8.59
N GLU A 633 10.22 -23.06 8.28
CA GLU A 633 9.51 -22.97 6.99
C GLU A 633 10.48 -22.75 5.83
N GLN A 634 11.58 -22.01 6.04
CA GLN A 634 12.65 -21.91 5.07
C GLN A 634 13.28 -23.28 4.79
N GLY A 635 13.51 -24.10 5.82
CA GLY A 635 14.01 -25.46 5.69
C GLY A 635 13.09 -26.37 4.88
N GLU A 636 11.79 -26.33 5.15
CA GLU A 636 10.79 -27.07 4.38
C GLU A 636 10.76 -26.61 2.90
N ALA A 637 10.84 -25.31 2.66
CA ALA A 637 10.90 -24.77 1.30
C ALA A 637 12.15 -25.24 0.53
N VAL A 638 13.31 -25.19 1.18
CA VAL A 638 14.58 -25.70 0.61
C VAL A 638 14.48 -27.18 0.24
N ALA A 639 13.93 -27.99 1.16
CA ALA A 639 13.80 -29.43 0.92
C ALA A 639 12.78 -29.74 -0.18
N THR A 640 11.67 -28.99 -0.25
CA THR A 640 10.67 -29.14 -1.32
C THR A 640 11.27 -28.79 -2.69
N VAL A 641 12.04 -27.70 -2.77
CA VAL A 641 12.80 -27.35 -3.99
C VAL A 641 13.80 -28.44 -4.34
N ALA A 642 14.47 -29.02 -3.34
CA ALA A 642 15.41 -30.12 -3.57
C ALA A 642 14.73 -31.34 -4.18
N VAL A 643 13.56 -31.75 -3.65
CA VAL A 643 12.76 -32.86 -4.22
C VAL A 643 12.41 -32.58 -5.68
N LYS A 644 11.83 -31.41 -5.98
CA LYS A 644 11.48 -31.03 -7.35
C LYS A 644 12.69 -31.03 -8.28
N ALA A 645 13.80 -30.47 -7.82
CA ALA A 645 15.02 -30.43 -8.59
C ALA A 645 15.61 -31.83 -8.86
N LEU A 646 15.54 -32.75 -7.88
CA LEU A 646 16.00 -34.12 -8.06
C LEU A 646 15.16 -34.92 -9.08
N LEU A 647 13.91 -34.50 -9.28
CA LEU A 647 13.01 -35.02 -10.33
C LEU A 647 13.12 -34.27 -11.66
N ASP A 648 14.10 -33.37 -11.82
CA ASP A 648 14.30 -32.53 -12.99
C ASP A 648 13.13 -31.55 -13.28
N GLU A 649 12.30 -31.25 -12.26
CA GLU A 649 11.23 -30.26 -12.36
C GLU A 649 11.77 -28.83 -12.30
N VAL A 650 11.07 -27.92 -13.00
CA VAL A 650 11.43 -26.50 -13.03
C VAL A 650 10.98 -25.82 -11.74
N VAL A 651 11.90 -25.15 -11.07
CA VAL A 651 11.65 -24.37 -9.87
C VAL A 651 12.08 -22.91 -10.05
N PRO A 652 11.47 -21.96 -9.31
CA PRO A 652 11.94 -20.58 -9.32
C PRO A 652 13.40 -20.47 -8.89
N SER A 653 14.19 -19.68 -9.58
CA SER A 653 15.62 -19.45 -9.26
C SER A 653 15.84 -18.69 -7.94
N TYR A 654 14.78 -18.04 -7.42
CA TYR A 654 14.80 -17.39 -6.12
C TYR A 654 13.43 -17.55 -5.41
N ILE A 655 13.45 -17.83 -4.12
CA ILE A 655 12.26 -17.98 -3.28
C ILE A 655 12.40 -17.09 -2.03
N GLY A 656 11.42 -16.23 -1.81
CA GLY A 656 11.35 -15.34 -0.66
C GLY A 656 10.33 -15.81 0.37
N VAL A 657 10.80 -16.28 1.52
CA VAL A 657 9.93 -16.66 2.64
C VAL A 657 9.46 -15.42 3.38
N GLU A 658 8.16 -15.22 3.55
CA GLU A 658 7.62 -14.04 4.20
C GLU A 658 7.91 -14.04 5.71
N PRO A 659 8.53 -12.97 6.24
CA PRO A 659 8.78 -12.82 7.65
C PRO A 659 7.48 -12.43 8.38
N VAL A 660 7.41 -12.71 9.66
CA VAL A 660 6.26 -12.36 10.49
C VAL A 660 6.61 -11.22 11.44
N TYR A 661 5.78 -10.17 11.43
CA TYR A 661 5.85 -9.10 12.42
C TYR A 661 5.48 -9.61 13.82
N VAL A 662 6.28 -9.25 14.83
CA VAL A 662 6.12 -9.69 16.21
C VAL A 662 6.08 -8.50 17.15
N ASP A 663 5.02 -8.45 17.93
CA ASP A 663 4.85 -7.58 19.09
C ASP A 663 4.50 -8.41 20.33
N ARG A 664 4.24 -7.78 21.45
CA ARG A 664 3.86 -8.48 22.68
C ARG A 664 2.56 -9.27 22.58
N TYR A 665 1.61 -8.81 21.73
CA TYR A 665 0.28 -9.39 21.64
C TYR A 665 0.26 -10.69 20.83
N ASN A 666 1.18 -10.82 19.88
CA ASN A 666 1.25 -12.01 19.03
C ASN A 666 2.48 -12.90 19.30
N LEU A 667 3.39 -12.48 20.20
CA LEU A 667 4.66 -13.18 20.50
C LEU A 667 4.48 -14.68 20.75
N GLN A 668 3.52 -15.08 21.58
CA GLN A 668 3.26 -16.51 21.86
C GLN A 668 2.90 -17.29 20.60
N LYS A 669 2.01 -16.75 19.79
CA LYS A 669 1.56 -17.40 18.54
C LYS A 669 2.70 -17.53 17.54
N VAL A 670 3.49 -16.46 17.37
CA VAL A 670 4.61 -16.46 16.42
C VAL A 670 5.73 -17.37 16.91
N TRP A 671 6.03 -17.36 18.20
CA TRP A 671 7.01 -18.28 18.79
C TRP A 671 6.67 -19.75 18.49
N GLN A 672 5.44 -20.17 18.79
CA GLN A 672 4.97 -21.53 18.52
C GLN A 672 5.04 -21.88 17.02
N LYS A 673 4.74 -20.91 16.16
CA LYS A 673 4.84 -21.09 14.70
C LYS A 673 6.30 -21.26 14.26
N SER A 674 7.21 -20.39 14.74
CA SER A 674 8.61 -20.36 14.32
C SER A 674 9.44 -21.53 14.86
N TYR A 675 9.24 -21.88 16.16
CA TYR A 675 10.03 -22.89 16.87
C TYR A 675 9.39 -24.26 16.95
N LYS A 676 8.09 -24.37 16.55
CA LYS A 676 7.27 -25.59 16.72
C LYS A 676 7.21 -26.10 18.18
N GLU A 677 7.60 -25.25 19.11
CA GLU A 677 7.65 -25.52 20.55
C GLU A 677 6.79 -24.52 21.33
N PRO A 678 6.31 -24.87 22.52
CA PRO A 678 5.62 -23.91 23.37
C PRO A 678 6.55 -22.75 23.79
N LEU A 679 5.96 -21.59 24.05
CA LEU A 679 6.71 -20.42 24.53
C LEU A 679 7.43 -20.75 25.84
N PRO A 680 8.74 -20.44 26.00
CA PRO A 680 9.49 -20.66 27.23
C PRO A 680 8.79 -20.04 28.45
N GLU A 681 8.81 -20.76 29.58
CA GLU A 681 8.03 -20.36 30.75
C GLU A 681 8.41 -18.98 31.29
N GLU A 682 9.70 -18.59 31.23
CA GLU A 682 10.14 -17.26 31.65
C GLU A 682 9.53 -16.14 30.79
N ILE A 683 9.47 -16.34 29.47
CA ILE A 683 8.87 -15.35 28.55
C ILE A 683 7.35 -15.29 28.80
N LYS A 684 6.71 -16.44 29.01
CA LYS A 684 5.28 -16.52 29.31
C LYS A 684 4.92 -15.82 30.63
N GLN A 685 5.74 -16.02 31.68
CA GLN A 685 5.57 -15.31 32.94
C GLN A 685 5.75 -13.79 32.77
N ALA A 686 6.73 -13.35 31.99
CA ALA A 686 6.96 -11.94 31.69
C ALA A 686 5.77 -11.31 30.96
N LEU A 687 5.14 -12.01 30.00
CA LEU A 687 3.93 -11.53 29.32
C LEU A 687 2.75 -11.38 30.29
N ASN A 688 2.53 -12.37 31.16
CA ASN A 688 1.41 -12.36 32.11
C ASN A 688 1.57 -11.28 33.20
N TRP A 689 2.81 -11.07 33.69
CA TRP A 689 3.11 -10.03 34.68
C TRP A 689 2.82 -8.62 34.19
N THR A 690 3.16 -8.34 32.95
CA THR A 690 2.94 -7.01 32.36
C THR A 690 1.49 -6.74 32.01
N CYS A 691 0.70 -7.74 31.57
CA CYS A 691 -0.75 -7.59 31.37
C CYS A 691 -1.52 -7.27 32.66
N LEU A 692 -1.04 -7.71 33.81
CA LEU A 692 -1.66 -7.41 35.11
C LEU A 692 -1.36 -5.98 35.62
N ASN A 693 -0.30 -5.36 35.13
CA ASN A 693 0.12 -4.00 35.55
C ASN A 693 -0.36 -2.89 34.59
N GLU A 694 -0.94 -3.25 33.44
CA GLU A 694 -1.52 -2.30 32.45
C GLU A 694 -3.04 -2.10 32.62
N ILE A 695 -3.69 -2.85 33.56
CA ILE A 695 -5.09 -2.70 33.99
C ILE A 695 -5.15 -1.84 35.26
#